data_11a87b9619009eae5b8667a476397383
#
_entry.id   11a87b9619009eae5b8667a476397383
#
_cell.length_a   1.000
_cell.length_b   1.000
_cell.length_c   1.000
_cell.angle_alpha   90.00
_cell.angle_beta   90.00
_cell.angle_gamma   90.00
#
_symmetry.space_group_name_H-M   'P 1'
#
loop_
_entity.id
_entity.type
_entity.pdbx_description
1 polymer ?
#
loop_
_entity_poly.entity_id
_entity_poly.type
_entity_poly.pdbx_seq_one_letter_code
_entity_poly.pdbx_strand_id
1 'polypeptide(L)'
;MNDKRISILKLISVTIVMSLFLSTCSSPPPFIENELTEAKTLQYIQNLPYTEAEIVLEIPGATDNEIVLELVDDITGIELNPTRYVMNKVDDNYYSLVLPVKVPSILKYRFYKNNGLPIYETDAENNIIEYRLAYILTESTIPNLLTNWKDEQYDHKHGRAIGQVVNSETNSPIPNALVVISGNRSYTNSLGNFIIEKLPPGKHNLVITSTDGEYQTFQQEAIIGEGLTTQANIGLKSSKFVNVSFIVQPPENNPEHSPIRILGNTYQLGNVFGNIYNGTSIAPARAPKLTPLSDGNYSITMSLPSGFDLRYKFSLGDGFWNAELDSQNNFVVRKFVVPDQDTIVNDVIYSWKSSDSEGVEFTVDVPENTPETDKVSIQFNSFGWSPPIQMWKINNNQWKYQLFGPFHLVGKIDYRFCRNDACDVAFDMSAPINGYSFDTKEIPQSLNVNIQEWSGWGSNTEVPPLDTPEIIDKGEDFITGFSFSDNYNVFNPIYVDAAYQNMTELSANTVVIPVKWTLQSLNPIILAPITGQNPLWKDLVLTIQKAQKQNLSVWLSPEIELSALAIKQLGHNDLSNNWNAQFSTIYTEFLYYTVDLAAYMQVQGIVFPTEVIHLPHLENYELISNLMETNLTANIDLFRTRFENDLLLSFNIIKESDNSLMNIVDGYLITPSINFIDGDYVGDSYEETFGTYLEEELYPFYNQQQKPVFIGLDFPSISGVQNGCITVEDQCLEFEVVNKLDLATARNTFSVDFTSQVELIHAAFSAINKTSWIKGIISHGYNPQVAIMDHSSSVRGKPSVGVFWYWYPRLQGIEE
;
A
#
# COMPACT_ATOMS: atom_id res chain seq x y z
N MET A 1 -22.32 15.42 -36.19
CA MET A 1 -22.17 16.34 -35.03
C MET A 1 -23.29 16.21 -33.99
N ASN A 2 -24.25 15.29 -34.13
CA ASN A 2 -25.39 15.13 -33.18
C ASN A 2 -25.26 13.93 -32.22
N ASP A 3 -24.39 12.97 -32.50
CA ASP A 3 -24.30 11.76 -31.64
C ASP A 3 -23.43 11.92 -30.39
N LYS A 4 -22.44 12.83 -30.40
CA LYS A 4 -21.63 13.08 -29.20
C LYS A 4 -22.32 13.86 -28.08
N ARG A 5 -23.39 14.63 -28.40
CA ARG A 5 -24.17 15.34 -27.37
C ARG A 5 -25.14 14.45 -26.60
N ILE A 6 -25.58 13.36 -27.18
CA ILE A 6 -26.49 12.39 -26.53
C ILE A 6 -25.72 11.49 -25.55
N SER A 7 -24.49 11.19 -25.85
CA SER A 7 -23.59 10.39 -24.97
C SER A 7 -23.22 11.14 -23.68
N ILE A 8 -22.93 12.46 -23.81
CA ILE A 8 -22.57 13.29 -22.64
C ILE A 8 -23.79 13.52 -21.72
N LEU A 9 -24.98 13.69 -22.28
CA LEU A 9 -26.20 13.80 -21.47
C LEU A 9 -26.57 12.50 -20.75
N LYS A 10 -26.27 11.33 -21.34
CA LYS A 10 -26.46 10.03 -20.65
C LYS A 10 -25.44 9.82 -19.53
N LEU A 11 -24.21 10.29 -19.70
CA LEU A 11 -23.19 10.21 -18.64
C LEU A 11 -23.53 11.12 -17.46
N ILE A 12 -23.99 12.35 -17.74
CA ILE A 12 -24.41 13.30 -16.71
C ILE A 12 -25.67 12.82 -15.97
N SER A 13 -26.63 12.18 -16.66
CA SER A 13 -27.80 11.62 -15.99
C SER A 13 -27.48 10.37 -15.14
N VAL A 14 -26.49 9.57 -15.51
CA VAL A 14 -26.05 8.41 -14.71
C VAL A 14 -25.28 8.91 -13.47
N THR A 15 -24.45 9.95 -13.59
CA THR A 15 -23.72 10.52 -12.44
C THR A 15 -24.68 11.22 -11.45
N ILE A 16 -25.71 11.89 -11.94
CA ILE A 16 -26.75 12.53 -11.09
C ILE A 16 -27.66 11.46 -10.44
N VAL A 17 -27.99 10.39 -11.14
CA VAL A 17 -28.77 9.29 -10.57
C VAL A 17 -27.95 8.50 -9.55
N MET A 18 -26.64 8.32 -9.77
CA MET A 18 -25.73 7.70 -8.79
C MET A 18 -25.54 8.57 -7.54
N SER A 19 -25.46 9.90 -7.69
CA SER A 19 -25.40 10.82 -6.53
C SER A 19 -26.74 10.90 -5.76
N LEU A 20 -27.86 10.65 -6.42
CA LEU A 20 -29.18 10.61 -5.77
C LEU A 20 -29.46 9.27 -5.06
N PHE A 21 -28.84 8.16 -5.50
CA PHE A 21 -28.96 6.88 -4.78
C PHE A 21 -28.03 6.78 -3.56
N LEU A 22 -26.92 7.53 -3.52
CA LEU A 22 -26.06 7.63 -2.34
C LEU A 22 -26.69 8.45 -1.20
N SER A 23 -27.71 9.28 -1.50
CA SER A 23 -28.43 10.07 -0.51
C SER A 23 -29.65 9.39 0.10
N THR A 24 -30.07 8.20 -0.36
CA THR A 24 -31.27 7.52 0.13
C THR A 24 -31.02 6.36 1.11
N CYS A 25 -29.76 6.00 1.39
CA CYS A 25 -29.42 4.94 2.34
C CYS A 25 -28.95 5.41 3.71
N SER A 26 -29.01 6.69 4.03
CA SER A 26 -28.69 7.18 5.38
C SER A 26 -29.89 7.93 5.98
N SER A 27 -30.96 7.21 6.31
CA SER A 27 -31.71 7.63 7.48
C SER A 27 -30.76 7.50 8.66
N PRO A 28 -30.43 8.55 9.41
CA PRO A 28 -29.64 8.40 10.62
C PRO A 28 -30.34 7.34 11.48
N PRO A 29 -29.60 6.34 12.01
CA PRO A 29 -30.21 5.41 12.94
C PRO A 29 -30.86 6.22 14.08
N PRO A 30 -31.95 5.75 14.67
CA PRO A 30 -32.64 6.49 15.73
C PRO A 30 -31.63 6.84 16.82
N PHE A 31 -31.66 8.10 17.25
CA PHE A 31 -30.85 8.55 18.36
C PHE A 31 -31.07 7.62 19.54
N ILE A 32 -30.03 6.95 19.99
CA ILE A 32 -30.05 6.20 21.23
C ILE A 32 -29.81 7.25 22.33
N GLU A 33 -30.82 7.52 23.14
CA GLU A 33 -30.65 8.30 24.36
C GLU A 33 -29.43 7.79 25.11
N ASN A 34 -28.63 8.71 25.68
CA ASN A 34 -27.36 8.61 26.38
C ASN A 34 -27.09 7.36 27.26
N GLU A 35 -27.51 6.19 26.87
CA GLU A 35 -27.03 4.94 27.45
C GLU A 35 -25.90 4.41 26.57
N LEU A 36 -24.69 4.34 27.15
CA LEU A 36 -23.61 3.52 26.67
C LEU A 36 -24.17 2.14 26.33
N THR A 37 -24.54 1.94 25.06
CA THR A 37 -24.64 0.58 24.57
C THR A 37 -23.19 0.09 24.53
N GLU A 38 -22.76 -0.55 25.63
CA GLU A 38 -21.52 -1.32 25.65
C GLU A 38 -21.52 -2.13 24.36
N ALA A 39 -20.57 -1.90 23.48
CA ALA A 39 -20.25 -2.89 22.45
C ALA A 39 -20.13 -4.18 23.24
N LYS A 40 -21.13 -5.07 23.11
CA LYS A 40 -21.29 -6.19 24.05
C LYS A 40 -20.10 -7.09 23.86
N THR A 41 -19.09 -6.87 24.69
CA THR A 41 -17.88 -7.66 24.77
C THR A 41 -18.30 -9.03 25.26
N LEU A 42 -18.46 -9.98 24.34
CA LEU A 42 -18.74 -11.36 24.68
C LEU A 42 -17.50 -11.91 25.41
N GLN A 43 -17.59 -11.95 26.73
CA GLN A 43 -16.85 -12.78 27.66
C GLN A 43 -15.31 -12.68 27.75
N TYR A 44 -14.67 -11.59 27.49
CA TYR A 44 -13.43 -11.33 28.18
C TYR A 44 -13.70 -10.29 29.29
N ILE A 45 -13.81 -10.75 30.54
CA ILE A 45 -14.02 -9.86 31.68
C ILE A 45 -12.64 -9.41 32.17
N GLN A 46 -11.98 -8.52 31.43
CA GLN A 46 -10.99 -7.66 32.04
C GLN A 46 -11.79 -6.58 32.81
N ASN A 47 -11.72 -6.59 34.14
CA ASN A 47 -12.27 -5.52 34.98
C ASN A 47 -11.42 -4.27 34.81
N LEU A 48 -11.54 -3.59 33.67
CA LEU A 48 -10.89 -2.31 33.44
C LEU A 48 -11.60 -1.24 34.26
N PRO A 49 -10.86 -0.38 34.96
CA PRO A 49 -11.46 0.73 35.66
C PRO A 49 -12.13 1.70 34.67
N TYR A 50 -13.26 2.25 35.07
CA TYR A 50 -13.89 3.37 34.35
C TYR A 50 -13.35 4.69 34.87
N THR A 51 -13.23 5.65 33.97
CA THR A 51 -13.01 7.05 34.32
C THR A 51 -13.94 7.92 33.49
N GLU A 52 -14.11 9.17 33.87
CA GLU A 52 -14.83 10.17 33.10
C GLU A 52 -13.87 10.91 32.17
N ALA A 53 -14.19 10.96 30.87
CA ALA A 53 -13.52 11.78 29.88
C ALA A 53 -14.48 12.90 29.45
N GLU A 54 -14.17 14.14 29.77
CA GLU A 54 -14.92 15.30 29.30
C GLU A 54 -14.36 15.73 27.94
N ILE A 55 -15.16 15.64 26.90
CA ILE A 55 -14.84 16.14 25.57
C ILE A 55 -15.44 17.54 25.44
N VAL A 56 -14.60 18.56 25.35
CA VAL A 56 -15.03 19.95 25.15
C VAL A 56 -14.79 20.34 23.71
N LEU A 57 -15.77 20.97 23.08
CA LEU A 57 -15.70 21.47 21.71
C LEU A 57 -15.98 22.96 21.66
N GLU A 58 -15.06 23.72 21.10
CA GLU A 58 -15.22 25.12 20.70
C GLU A 58 -15.48 25.19 19.19
N ILE A 59 -16.55 25.89 18.79
CA ILE A 59 -16.90 26.07 17.37
C ILE A 59 -16.71 27.52 16.93
N PRO A 60 -16.39 27.80 15.65
CA PRO A 60 -16.06 29.16 15.19
C PRO A 60 -17.25 30.15 15.19
N GLY A 61 -18.47 29.65 15.13
CA GLY A 61 -19.69 30.46 15.13
C GLY A 61 -20.86 29.76 15.79
N ALA A 62 -21.77 30.51 16.37
CA ALA A 62 -22.97 29.99 17.01
C ALA A 62 -23.85 29.22 16.01
N THR A 63 -24.46 28.13 16.44
CA THR A 63 -25.40 27.35 15.66
C THR A 63 -26.62 26.96 16.49
N ASP A 64 -27.78 26.89 15.83
CA ASP A 64 -29.01 26.35 16.43
C ASP A 64 -29.15 24.85 16.21
N ASN A 65 -28.26 24.25 15.39
CA ASN A 65 -28.26 22.80 15.13
C ASN A 65 -27.65 22.04 16.31
N GLU A 66 -28.14 20.81 16.52
CA GLU A 66 -27.52 19.90 17.47
C GLU A 66 -26.12 19.52 17.02
N ILE A 67 -25.15 19.56 17.92
CA ILE A 67 -23.81 19.07 17.68
C ILE A 67 -23.72 17.65 18.21
N VAL A 68 -23.19 16.75 17.37
CA VAL A 68 -23.06 15.33 17.67
C VAL A 68 -21.60 14.91 17.59
N LEU A 69 -21.15 14.20 18.61
CA LEU A 69 -19.92 13.44 18.61
C LEU A 69 -20.20 12.04 18.10
N GLU A 70 -19.44 11.60 17.11
CA GLU A 70 -19.52 10.26 16.52
C GLU A 70 -18.23 9.50 16.82
N LEU A 71 -18.33 8.38 17.56
CA LEU A 71 -17.23 7.42 17.71
C LEU A 71 -17.17 6.51 16.48
N VAL A 72 -16.02 6.45 15.84
CA VAL A 72 -15.79 5.73 14.58
C VAL A 72 -15.26 4.33 14.86
N ASP A 73 -15.63 3.35 14.02
CA ASP A 73 -15.02 2.01 14.03
C ASP A 73 -13.55 2.12 13.61
N ASP A 74 -12.65 1.83 14.53
CA ASP A 74 -11.20 1.97 14.36
C ASP A 74 -10.51 0.70 13.82
N ILE A 75 -11.25 -0.39 13.59
CA ILE A 75 -10.70 -1.63 13.01
C ILE A 75 -10.85 -1.65 11.49
N THR A 76 -12.05 -1.40 10.98
CA THR A 76 -12.31 -1.42 9.53
C THR A 76 -12.01 -0.09 8.86
N GLY A 77 -11.92 0.99 9.61
CA GLY A 77 -11.85 2.35 9.06
C GLY A 77 -13.14 2.83 8.39
N ILE A 78 -14.21 2.01 8.43
CA ILE A 78 -15.52 2.34 7.89
C ILE A 78 -16.47 2.63 9.04
N GLU A 79 -17.42 3.54 8.82
CA GLU A 79 -18.46 3.90 9.79
C GLU A 79 -19.61 2.88 9.80
N LEU A 80 -19.27 1.61 10.01
CA LEU A 80 -20.27 0.54 9.95
C LEU A 80 -21.18 0.52 11.17
N ASN A 81 -20.68 0.93 12.33
CA ASN A 81 -21.41 0.92 13.59
C ASN A 81 -20.98 2.06 14.51
N PRO A 82 -21.06 3.33 14.05
CA PRO A 82 -20.67 4.46 14.86
C PRO A 82 -21.64 4.65 16.04
N THR A 83 -21.07 4.95 17.20
CA THR A 83 -21.86 5.38 18.37
C THR A 83 -21.96 6.91 18.39
N ARG A 84 -23.16 7.46 18.53
CA ARG A 84 -23.45 8.88 18.43
C ARG A 84 -23.93 9.45 19.74
N TYR A 85 -23.41 10.60 20.12
CA TYR A 85 -23.77 11.31 21.35
C TYR A 85 -24.07 12.77 21.03
N VAL A 86 -25.24 13.26 21.46
CA VAL A 86 -25.56 14.68 21.37
C VAL A 86 -24.76 15.41 22.45
N MET A 87 -24.03 16.45 22.09
CA MET A 87 -23.27 17.26 23.03
C MET A 87 -24.16 18.28 23.73
N ASN A 88 -23.85 18.55 24.99
CA ASN A 88 -24.53 19.58 25.78
C ASN A 88 -24.00 20.97 25.42
N LYS A 89 -24.88 21.88 25.02
CA LYS A 89 -24.53 23.29 24.80
C LYS A 89 -24.25 23.98 26.13
N VAL A 90 -23.02 24.48 26.33
CA VAL A 90 -22.59 25.23 27.51
C VAL A 90 -22.82 26.72 27.31
N ASP A 91 -22.42 27.22 26.11
CA ASP A 91 -22.77 28.57 25.63
C ASP A 91 -22.89 28.60 24.11
N ASP A 92 -22.87 29.73 23.44
CA ASP A 92 -23.13 29.84 22.02
C ASP A 92 -22.08 29.13 21.15
N ASN A 93 -20.85 29.08 21.64
CA ASN A 93 -19.72 28.49 20.89
C ASN A 93 -19.08 27.28 21.58
N TYR A 94 -19.53 26.92 22.81
CA TYR A 94 -18.94 25.87 23.62
C TYR A 94 -19.92 24.73 23.90
N TYR A 95 -19.45 23.51 23.64
CA TYR A 95 -20.18 22.27 23.88
C TYR A 95 -19.35 21.32 24.73
N SER A 96 -19.99 20.52 25.58
CA SER A 96 -19.33 19.55 26.45
C SER A 96 -20.10 18.24 26.45
N LEU A 97 -19.35 17.13 26.58
CA LEU A 97 -19.88 15.78 26.71
C LEU A 97 -18.97 14.99 27.66
N VAL A 98 -19.55 14.42 28.71
CA VAL A 98 -18.85 13.50 29.62
C VAL A 98 -19.13 12.08 29.20
N LEU A 99 -18.08 11.34 28.88
CA LEU A 99 -18.12 9.94 28.50
C LEU A 99 -17.48 9.07 29.59
N PRO A 100 -18.17 8.06 30.12
CA PRO A 100 -17.53 7.03 30.92
C PRO A 100 -16.72 6.10 30.01
N VAL A 101 -15.41 6.02 30.23
CA VAL A 101 -14.46 5.30 29.38
C VAL A 101 -13.70 4.27 30.20
N LYS A 102 -13.60 3.04 29.71
CA LYS A 102 -12.70 2.02 30.29
C LYS A 102 -11.25 2.39 29.93
N VAL A 103 -10.39 2.51 30.94
CA VAL A 103 -9.02 2.97 30.73
C VAL A 103 -7.99 1.83 30.86
N PRO A 104 -6.86 1.95 30.14
CA PRO A 104 -6.54 2.94 29.10
C PRO A 104 -7.41 2.80 27.84
N SER A 105 -7.62 3.92 27.12
CA SER A 105 -8.42 3.91 25.89
C SER A 105 -7.91 4.94 24.89
N ILE A 106 -7.82 4.56 23.63
CA ILE A 106 -7.70 5.49 22.51
C ILE A 106 -9.10 5.66 21.91
N LEU A 107 -9.64 6.87 21.97
CA LEU A 107 -10.90 7.21 21.33
C LEU A 107 -10.62 7.77 19.95
N LYS A 108 -11.38 7.28 18.97
CA LYS A 108 -11.37 7.74 17.59
C LYS A 108 -12.74 8.30 17.28
N TYR A 109 -12.83 9.61 17.09
CA TYR A 109 -14.11 10.32 17.02
C TYR A 109 -14.03 11.53 16.09
N ARG A 110 -15.21 12.05 15.70
CA ARG A 110 -15.37 13.29 14.94
C ARG A 110 -16.65 13.98 15.30
N PHE A 111 -16.87 15.18 14.74
CA PHE A 111 -18.05 15.99 15.01
C PHE A 111 -18.86 16.24 13.73
N TYR A 112 -20.16 16.37 13.91
CA TYR A 112 -21.04 16.90 12.87
C TYR A 112 -22.16 17.72 13.50
N LYS A 113 -22.71 18.70 12.75
CA LYS A 113 -23.95 19.40 13.09
C LYS A 113 -25.11 18.71 12.37
N ASN A 114 -26.21 18.49 13.10
CA ASN A 114 -27.38 17.79 12.61
C ASN A 114 -28.41 18.80 12.09
N ASN A 115 -28.58 18.87 10.77
CA ASN A 115 -29.59 19.69 10.11
C ASN A 115 -30.52 18.81 9.24
N GLY A 116 -31.01 17.70 9.82
CA GLY A 116 -31.73 16.68 9.07
C GLY A 116 -30.82 15.74 8.28
N LEU A 117 -29.66 16.22 7.83
CA LEU A 117 -28.54 15.46 7.32
C LEU A 117 -27.27 15.86 8.07
N PRO A 118 -26.31 14.94 8.31
CA PRO A 118 -25.06 15.26 8.99
C PRO A 118 -24.19 16.20 8.13
N ILE A 119 -23.78 17.31 8.71
CA ILE A 119 -22.81 18.25 8.13
C ILE A 119 -21.54 18.12 8.95
N TYR A 120 -20.57 17.42 8.40
CA TYR A 120 -19.31 17.07 9.08
C TYR A 120 -18.36 18.26 9.21
N GLU A 121 -17.52 18.18 10.23
CA GLU A 121 -16.38 19.08 10.40
C GLU A 121 -15.36 18.91 9.28
N THR A 122 -14.64 19.99 8.96
CA THR A 122 -13.61 20.02 7.94
C THR A 122 -12.33 20.67 8.43
N ASP A 123 -11.24 20.40 7.72
CA ASP A 123 -9.99 21.17 7.82
C ASP A 123 -10.14 22.56 7.13
N ALA A 124 -9.06 23.34 7.12
CA ALA A 124 -9.04 24.67 6.48
C ALA A 124 -9.13 24.62 4.94
N GLU A 125 -9.00 23.45 4.33
CA GLU A 125 -9.14 23.21 2.88
C GLU A 125 -10.50 22.62 2.50
N ASN A 126 -11.41 22.58 3.47
CA ASN A 126 -12.76 22.02 3.34
C ASN A 126 -12.78 20.50 3.06
N ASN A 127 -11.73 19.75 3.46
CA ASN A 127 -11.76 18.29 3.47
C ASN A 127 -12.41 17.82 4.77
N ILE A 128 -13.26 16.79 4.67
CA ILE A 128 -13.92 16.22 5.88
C ILE A 128 -12.85 15.61 6.78
N ILE A 129 -12.88 15.96 8.09
CA ILE A 129 -12.06 15.29 9.10
C ILE A 129 -12.56 13.86 9.26
N GLU A 130 -11.69 12.91 9.00
CA GLU A 130 -12.04 11.50 9.13
C GLU A 130 -12.17 11.09 10.59
N TYR A 131 -11.22 11.53 11.43
CA TYR A 131 -11.28 11.33 12.88
C TYR A 131 -10.30 12.24 13.63
N ARG A 132 -10.60 12.42 14.92
CA ARG A 132 -9.70 12.92 15.96
C ARG A 132 -9.27 11.79 16.88
N LEU A 133 -8.17 11.95 17.59
CA LEU A 133 -7.72 10.99 18.61
C LEU A 133 -7.74 11.64 20.01
N ALA A 134 -8.12 10.84 21.00
CA ALA A 134 -7.87 11.14 22.40
C ALA A 134 -7.39 9.88 23.13
N TYR A 135 -6.33 10.01 23.92
CA TYR A 135 -5.79 8.93 24.75
C TYR A 135 -6.17 9.15 26.22
N ILE A 136 -7.04 8.31 26.73
CA ILE A 136 -7.62 8.45 28.07
C ILE A 136 -6.98 7.43 29.03
N LEU A 137 -6.28 7.92 30.03
CA LEU A 137 -5.66 7.11 31.10
C LEU A 137 -6.35 7.32 32.46
N THR A 138 -6.77 8.54 32.72
CA THR A 138 -7.41 8.99 33.95
C THR A 138 -8.49 9.99 33.60
N GLU A 139 -9.28 10.42 34.58
CA GLU A 139 -10.19 11.57 34.45
C GLU A 139 -9.46 12.73 33.78
N SER A 140 -10.03 13.26 32.72
CA SER A 140 -9.38 14.26 31.88
C SER A 140 -10.38 15.06 31.06
N THR A 141 -10.08 16.32 30.82
CA THR A 141 -10.80 17.20 29.88
C THR A 141 -10.00 17.30 28.59
N ILE A 142 -10.60 16.95 27.47
CA ILE A 142 -9.97 16.92 26.14
C ILE A 142 -10.46 18.13 25.34
N PRO A 143 -9.62 19.14 25.12
CA PRO A 143 -9.99 20.31 24.34
C PRO A 143 -10.05 19.99 22.84
N ASN A 144 -11.10 20.45 22.20
CA ASN A 144 -11.25 20.40 20.76
C ASN A 144 -11.66 21.78 20.25
N LEU A 145 -10.94 22.24 19.24
CA LEU A 145 -11.30 23.43 18.47
C LEU A 145 -11.69 22.98 17.08
N LEU A 146 -12.88 23.35 16.63
CA LEU A 146 -13.37 23.04 15.30
C LEU A 146 -12.82 24.05 14.31
N THR A 147 -12.28 23.58 13.18
CA THR A 147 -11.75 24.46 12.13
C THR A 147 -12.91 25.08 11.34
N ASN A 148 -13.77 24.24 10.77
CA ASN A 148 -14.86 24.68 9.90
C ASN A 148 -15.94 23.57 9.75
N TRP A 149 -17.11 23.93 9.21
CA TRP A 149 -18.14 23.00 8.79
C TRP A 149 -18.14 22.84 7.26
N LYS A 150 -18.52 21.69 6.74
CA LYS A 150 -18.54 21.40 5.29
C LYS A 150 -19.37 22.36 4.44
N ASP A 151 -20.38 22.99 5.03
CA ASP A 151 -21.26 23.96 4.38
C ASP A 151 -20.79 25.43 4.56
N GLU A 152 -19.65 25.65 5.15
CA GLU A 152 -19.05 26.95 5.42
C GLU A 152 -17.68 27.07 4.72
N GLN A 153 -17.19 28.29 4.55
CA GLN A 153 -15.83 28.55 4.09
C GLN A 153 -14.97 29.03 5.24
N TYR A 154 -13.76 28.48 5.35
CA TYR A 154 -12.79 28.94 6.33
C TYR A 154 -12.14 30.24 5.86
N ASP A 155 -12.33 31.32 6.62
CA ASP A 155 -11.82 32.68 6.31
C ASP A 155 -11.07 33.28 7.51
N HIS A 156 -10.31 32.46 8.22
CA HIS A 156 -9.53 32.90 9.36
C HIS A 156 -8.05 32.63 9.15
N LYS A 157 -7.21 33.42 9.79
CA LYS A 157 -5.78 33.14 9.84
C LYS A 157 -5.53 31.87 10.64
N HIS A 158 -4.53 31.13 10.25
CA HIS A 158 -4.14 29.87 10.84
C HIS A 158 -2.68 29.90 11.28
N GLY A 159 -2.30 29.04 12.19
CA GLY A 159 -0.93 28.73 12.56
C GLY A 159 -0.53 27.34 12.09
N ARG A 160 0.60 26.87 12.58
CA ARG A 160 1.11 25.54 12.30
C ARG A 160 1.86 24.97 13.50
N ALA A 161 1.95 23.63 13.54
CA ALA A 161 2.79 22.91 14.48
C ALA A 161 3.92 22.21 13.73
N ILE A 162 5.13 22.32 14.22
CA ILE A 162 6.29 21.55 13.76
C ILE A 162 6.96 20.90 14.97
N GLY A 163 7.66 19.79 14.77
CA GLY A 163 8.38 19.18 15.88
C GLY A 163 9.18 17.96 15.47
N GLN A 164 9.83 17.37 16.46
CA GLN A 164 10.56 16.13 16.32
C GLN A 164 10.10 15.14 17.38
N VAL A 165 9.91 13.88 16.95
CA VAL A 165 9.58 12.76 17.82
C VAL A 165 10.81 11.86 17.92
N VAL A 166 11.25 11.62 19.16
CA VAL A 166 12.44 10.82 19.44
C VAL A 166 12.15 9.74 20.50
N ASN A 167 12.95 8.71 20.54
CA ASN A 167 12.97 7.76 21.65
C ASN A 167 13.49 8.49 22.91
N SER A 168 12.72 8.50 23.97
CA SER A 168 13.04 9.24 25.20
C SER A 168 14.29 8.75 25.95
N GLU A 169 14.76 7.53 25.66
CA GLU A 169 15.93 6.92 26.31
C GLU A 169 17.21 7.07 25.48
N THR A 170 17.10 6.87 24.16
CA THR A 170 18.25 6.85 23.25
C THR A 170 18.43 8.16 22.49
N ASN A 171 17.40 9.01 22.48
CA ASN A 171 17.30 10.23 21.67
C ASN A 171 17.35 9.97 20.15
N SER A 172 17.18 8.72 19.73
CA SER A 172 17.09 8.35 18.32
C SER A 172 15.75 8.82 17.72
N PRO A 173 15.73 9.33 16.48
CA PRO A 173 14.50 9.73 15.82
C PRO A 173 13.56 8.54 15.63
N ILE A 174 12.26 8.80 15.73
CA ILE A 174 11.21 7.81 15.50
C ILE A 174 10.50 8.14 14.18
N PRO A 175 10.79 7.40 13.11
CA PRO A 175 10.07 7.55 11.85
C PRO A 175 8.68 6.94 11.89
N ASN A 176 7.80 7.41 11.01
CA ASN A 176 6.46 6.87 10.79
C ASN A 176 5.55 6.83 12.04
N ALA A 177 5.79 7.71 13.02
CA ALA A 177 4.86 7.93 14.11
C ALA A 177 3.69 8.81 13.64
N LEU A 178 2.46 8.40 13.94
CA LEU A 178 1.26 9.16 13.60
C LEU A 178 1.08 10.31 14.59
N VAL A 179 1.07 11.54 14.08
CA VAL A 179 0.81 12.78 14.85
C VAL A 179 -0.55 13.32 14.45
N VAL A 180 -1.42 13.56 15.42
CA VAL A 180 -2.78 14.06 15.18
C VAL A 180 -3.02 15.31 16.01
N ILE A 181 -3.44 16.40 15.36
CA ILE A 181 -3.87 17.66 15.99
C ILE A 181 -5.17 18.13 15.35
N SER A 182 -6.25 18.23 16.08
CA SER A 182 -7.57 18.65 15.56
C SER A 182 -8.04 17.88 14.33
N GLY A 183 -7.76 16.58 14.27
CA GLY A 183 -8.09 15.73 13.13
C GLY A 183 -7.16 15.87 11.92
N ASN A 184 -6.30 16.90 11.90
CA ASN A 184 -5.20 16.97 10.92
C ASN A 184 -4.10 15.99 11.32
N ARG A 185 -3.52 15.30 10.34
CA ARG A 185 -2.59 14.20 10.56
C ARG A 185 -1.30 14.39 9.79
N SER A 186 -0.21 13.94 10.38
CA SER A 186 1.10 13.85 9.74
C SER A 186 1.82 12.61 10.26
N TYR A 187 2.66 12.02 9.44
CA TYR A 187 3.62 11.00 9.89
C TYR A 187 4.99 11.64 10.05
N THR A 188 5.73 11.21 11.08
CA THR A 188 7.11 11.64 11.22
C THR A 188 7.96 11.06 10.09
N ASN A 189 8.85 11.89 9.54
CA ASN A 189 9.84 11.46 8.55
C ASN A 189 10.98 10.65 9.21
N SER A 190 11.99 10.27 8.45
CA SER A 190 13.14 9.47 8.90
C SER A 190 13.95 10.13 10.02
N LEU A 191 13.92 11.46 10.13
CA LEU A 191 14.55 12.23 11.22
C LEU A 191 13.59 12.45 12.40
N GLY A 192 12.42 11.83 12.40
CA GLY A 192 11.38 12.01 13.41
C GLY A 192 10.64 13.35 13.30
N ASN A 193 10.87 14.14 12.27
CA ASN A 193 10.23 15.44 12.13
C ASN A 193 8.81 15.32 11.58
N PHE A 194 7.94 16.22 12.01
CA PHE A 194 6.60 16.38 11.48
C PHE A 194 6.22 17.84 11.30
N ILE A 195 5.28 18.10 10.42
CA ILE A 195 4.63 19.39 10.22
C ILE A 195 3.12 19.20 10.06
N ILE A 196 2.32 20.01 10.74
CA ILE A 196 0.87 20.12 10.52
C ILE A 196 0.55 21.61 10.33
N GLU A 197 0.13 21.95 9.15
CA GLU A 197 -0.18 23.32 8.75
C GLU A 197 -1.67 23.64 8.90
N LYS A 198 -2.01 24.91 8.74
CA LYS A 198 -3.38 25.42 8.66
C LYS A 198 -4.26 25.08 9.87
N LEU A 199 -3.66 25.03 11.04
CA LEU A 199 -4.38 24.81 12.30
C LEU A 199 -5.03 26.12 12.75
N PRO A 200 -6.30 26.11 13.19
CA PRO A 200 -6.91 27.30 13.80
C PRO A 200 -6.17 27.70 15.07
N PRO A 201 -6.04 29.04 15.36
CA PRO A 201 -5.42 29.49 16.60
C PRO A 201 -6.24 29.08 17.82
N GLY A 202 -5.59 28.54 18.85
CA GLY A 202 -6.24 28.13 20.07
C GLY A 202 -5.61 26.90 20.73
N LYS A 203 -6.36 26.23 21.57
CA LYS A 203 -5.97 25.04 22.31
C LYS A 203 -6.40 23.78 21.57
N HIS A 204 -5.46 22.88 21.36
CA HIS A 204 -5.65 21.63 20.65
C HIS A 204 -5.17 20.46 21.47
N ASN A 205 -5.80 19.31 21.28
CA ASN A 205 -5.27 18.04 21.73
C ASN A 205 -4.29 17.50 20.69
N LEU A 206 -3.03 17.26 21.11
CA LEU A 206 -2.00 16.62 20.30
C LEU A 206 -1.82 15.19 20.79
N VAL A 207 -1.96 14.23 19.89
CA VAL A 207 -1.74 12.81 20.15
C VAL A 207 -0.69 12.27 19.19
N ILE A 208 0.28 11.51 19.72
CA ILE A 208 1.26 10.80 18.92
C ILE A 208 1.21 9.32 19.27
N THR A 209 1.09 8.48 18.25
CA THR A 209 1.04 7.03 18.43
C THR A 209 1.94 6.32 17.42
N SER A 210 2.59 5.25 17.87
CA SER A 210 3.34 4.34 17.00
C SER A 210 2.37 3.38 16.33
N THR A 211 2.41 3.32 15.01
CA THR A 211 1.48 2.48 14.23
C THR A 211 1.69 0.99 14.39
N ASP A 212 2.88 0.57 14.84
CA ASP A 212 3.27 -0.82 15.13
C ASP A 212 3.30 -1.14 16.63
N GLY A 213 3.00 -0.14 17.49
CA GLY A 213 2.99 -0.27 18.94
C GLY A 213 4.38 -0.34 19.58
N GLU A 214 5.47 -0.09 18.85
CA GLU A 214 6.83 -0.11 19.41
C GLU A 214 7.05 0.97 20.48
N TYR A 215 6.23 2.03 20.45
CA TYR A 215 6.27 3.12 21.41
C TYR A 215 4.91 3.36 22.03
N GLN A 216 4.93 3.80 23.30
CA GLN A 216 3.72 4.15 24.05
C GLN A 216 3.09 5.41 23.46
N THR A 217 1.75 5.44 23.42
CA THR A 217 1.00 6.61 22.96
C THR A 217 1.22 7.79 23.90
N PHE A 218 1.43 8.96 23.32
CA PHE A 218 1.65 10.22 24.01
C PHE A 218 0.52 11.20 23.70
N GLN A 219 0.11 11.99 24.70
CA GLN A 219 -0.88 13.05 24.56
C GLN A 219 -0.51 14.27 25.39
N GLN A 220 -0.71 15.44 24.82
CA GLN A 220 -0.62 16.72 25.51
C GLN A 220 -1.49 17.80 24.86
N GLU A 221 -1.75 18.91 25.58
CA GLU A 221 -2.32 20.14 25.02
C GLU A 221 -1.25 20.87 24.20
N ALA A 222 -1.64 21.37 23.03
CA ALA A 222 -0.83 22.22 22.16
C ALA A 222 -1.55 23.57 21.95
N ILE A 223 -0.84 24.68 22.09
CA ILE A 223 -1.38 26.03 21.87
C ILE A 223 -0.85 26.55 20.54
N ILE A 224 -1.75 26.76 19.58
CA ILE A 224 -1.41 27.29 18.26
C ILE A 224 -1.67 28.80 18.24
N GLY A 225 -0.66 29.57 17.86
CA GLY A 225 -0.77 31.02 17.70
C GLY A 225 -1.14 31.42 16.27
N GLU A 226 -1.90 32.52 16.14
CA GLU A 226 -2.29 33.08 14.82
C GLU A 226 -1.05 33.49 14.02
N GLY A 227 -0.89 32.89 12.82
CA GLY A 227 0.25 33.14 11.94
C GLY A 227 1.61 32.68 12.49
N LEU A 228 1.60 31.93 13.61
CA LEU A 228 2.81 31.50 14.29
C LEU A 228 3.11 30.00 14.04
N THR A 229 4.37 29.65 14.27
CA THR A 229 4.82 28.26 14.34
C THR A 229 4.96 27.83 15.78
N THR A 230 4.21 26.81 16.20
CA THR A 230 4.33 26.17 17.50
C THR A 230 5.29 24.98 17.39
N GLN A 231 6.31 24.93 18.23
CA GLN A 231 7.27 23.83 18.26
C GLN A 231 6.89 22.80 19.31
N ALA A 232 6.86 21.52 18.92
CA ALA A 232 6.50 20.38 19.77
C ALA A 232 7.53 19.25 19.62
N ASN A 233 8.59 19.27 20.41
CA ASN A 233 9.59 18.20 20.45
C ASN A 233 9.22 17.19 21.55
N ILE A 234 9.09 15.92 21.19
CA ILE A 234 8.45 14.92 22.05
C ILE A 234 9.29 13.64 22.10
N GLY A 235 9.53 13.16 23.34
CA GLY A 235 10.16 11.86 23.59
C GLY A 235 9.11 10.79 23.88
N LEU A 236 9.04 9.73 23.05
CA LEU A 236 8.22 8.56 23.31
C LEU A 236 9.00 7.49 24.09
N LYS A 237 8.34 6.78 24.96
CA LYS A 237 8.90 5.61 25.66
C LYS A 237 8.68 4.35 24.84
N SER A 238 9.70 3.48 24.78
CA SER A 238 9.57 2.15 24.17
C SER A 238 8.52 1.32 24.90
N SER A 239 7.76 0.53 24.14
CA SER A 239 6.81 -0.44 24.69
C SER A 239 7.53 -1.73 25.07
N LYS A 240 7.08 -2.36 26.16
CA LYS A 240 7.42 -3.73 26.50
C LYS A 240 6.50 -4.67 25.73
N PHE A 241 7.04 -5.68 25.07
CA PHE A 241 6.25 -6.70 24.40
C PHE A 241 6.05 -7.92 25.29
N VAL A 242 4.84 -8.51 25.23
CA VAL A 242 4.43 -9.70 25.95
C VAL A 242 3.73 -10.67 24.99
N ASN A 243 3.76 -11.98 25.32
CA ASN A 243 3.06 -12.98 24.55
C ASN A 243 1.59 -13.05 24.97
N VAL A 244 0.67 -12.84 24.05
CA VAL A 244 -0.76 -13.00 24.23
C VAL A 244 -1.24 -14.18 23.40
N SER A 245 -1.79 -15.20 24.08
CA SER A 245 -2.37 -16.38 23.45
C SER A 245 -3.89 -16.24 23.40
N PHE A 246 -4.46 -16.11 22.21
CA PHE A 246 -5.90 -16.15 22.01
C PHE A 246 -6.35 -17.60 21.81
N ILE A 247 -7.30 -18.06 22.62
CA ILE A 247 -8.00 -19.35 22.46
C ILE A 247 -9.44 -19.02 22.12
N VAL A 248 -9.92 -19.49 20.98
CA VAL A 248 -11.18 -19.05 20.39
C VAL A 248 -12.09 -20.24 20.12
N GLN A 249 -13.28 -20.20 20.70
CA GLN A 249 -14.34 -21.15 20.41
C GLN A 249 -15.16 -20.64 19.21
N PRO A 250 -15.20 -21.37 18.08
CA PRO A 250 -16.04 -20.99 16.94
C PRO A 250 -17.52 -21.27 17.23
N PRO A 251 -18.46 -20.68 16.44
CA PRO A 251 -19.87 -21.05 16.52
C PRO A 251 -20.10 -22.49 16.04
N GLU A 252 -21.20 -23.11 16.49
CA GLU A 252 -21.53 -24.53 16.15
C GLU A 252 -21.61 -24.79 14.65
N ASN A 253 -22.00 -23.79 13.86
CA ASN A 253 -22.13 -23.86 12.41
C ASN A 253 -20.90 -23.31 11.66
N ASN A 254 -19.73 -23.31 12.29
CA ASN A 254 -18.49 -22.90 11.63
C ASN A 254 -18.20 -23.81 10.44
N PRO A 255 -18.02 -23.27 9.22
CA PRO A 255 -17.72 -24.10 8.05
C PRO A 255 -16.43 -24.90 8.23
N GLU A 256 -16.48 -26.17 7.84
CA GLU A 256 -15.32 -27.05 7.91
C GLU A 256 -14.16 -26.48 7.08
N HIS A 257 -12.95 -26.54 7.60
CA HIS A 257 -11.73 -26.01 6.99
C HIS A 257 -11.67 -24.48 6.86
N SER A 258 -12.64 -23.72 7.39
CA SER A 258 -12.63 -22.26 7.32
C SER A 258 -11.47 -21.65 8.13
N PRO A 259 -10.67 -20.76 7.53
CA PRO A 259 -9.57 -20.09 8.22
C PRO A 259 -10.12 -18.93 9.06
N ILE A 260 -10.27 -19.12 10.38
CA ILE A 260 -10.58 -17.98 11.26
C ILE A 260 -9.35 -17.07 11.34
N ARG A 261 -9.58 -15.78 11.20
CA ARG A 261 -8.57 -14.73 11.30
C ARG A 261 -8.90 -13.79 12.44
N ILE A 262 -7.84 -13.22 13.04
CA ILE A 262 -7.96 -12.13 14.01
C ILE A 262 -7.49 -10.83 13.35
N LEU A 263 -8.32 -9.78 13.42
CA LEU A 263 -8.08 -8.47 12.84
C LEU A 263 -8.10 -7.45 13.97
N GLY A 264 -7.26 -6.44 13.93
CA GLY A 264 -7.21 -5.43 14.98
C GLY A 264 -6.46 -4.15 14.60
N ASN A 265 -6.40 -3.24 15.54
CA ASN A 265 -5.86 -1.89 15.38
C ASN A 265 -4.33 -1.81 15.57
N THR A 266 -3.61 -2.89 15.40
CA THR A 266 -2.14 -2.91 15.38
C THR A 266 -1.62 -3.46 14.07
N TYR A 267 -0.36 -3.15 13.75
CA TYR A 267 0.32 -3.70 12.59
C TYR A 267 0.31 -5.26 12.59
N GLN A 268 0.49 -5.88 13.76
CA GLN A 268 0.49 -7.32 13.94
C GLN A 268 -0.86 -7.98 13.61
N LEU A 269 -1.94 -7.22 13.70
CA LEU A 269 -3.31 -7.66 13.38
C LEU A 269 -3.81 -7.14 12.03
N GLY A 270 -2.92 -6.66 11.19
CA GLY A 270 -3.19 -6.26 9.81
C GLY A 270 -3.68 -4.82 9.63
N ASN A 271 -4.02 -4.10 10.71
CA ASN A 271 -4.37 -2.70 10.63
C ASN A 271 -3.11 -1.82 10.75
N VAL A 272 -2.78 -1.09 9.71
CA VAL A 272 -1.76 -0.04 9.71
C VAL A 272 -2.38 1.28 10.14
N PHE A 273 -2.96 1.34 11.31
CA PHE A 273 -3.59 2.48 11.98
C PHE A 273 -3.46 3.83 11.22
N GLY A 274 -4.54 4.41 10.78
CA GLY A 274 -4.54 5.56 9.88
C GLY A 274 -5.26 5.18 8.60
N ASN A 275 -5.39 5.95 7.65
CA ASN A 275 -6.23 5.86 6.47
C ASN A 275 -6.34 4.48 5.85
N ILE A 276 -7.44 3.82 6.11
CA ILE A 276 -8.02 2.93 5.13
C ILE A 276 -8.85 3.83 4.22
N TYR A 277 -8.22 4.36 3.18
CA TYR A 277 -8.89 5.18 2.19
C TYR A 277 -10.08 4.45 1.60
N ASN A 278 -11.18 5.15 1.41
CA ASN A 278 -12.42 4.66 0.81
C ASN A 278 -13.17 3.60 1.62
N GLY A 279 -12.96 3.53 2.92
CA GLY A 279 -13.71 2.59 3.76
C GLY A 279 -13.46 1.13 3.41
N THR A 280 -12.26 0.79 2.94
CA THR A 280 -11.89 -0.58 2.65
C THR A 280 -11.59 -1.34 3.93
N SER A 281 -11.97 -2.60 3.94
CA SER A 281 -11.69 -3.56 4.98
C SER A 281 -10.18 -3.81 5.12
N ILE A 282 -9.76 -4.37 6.26
CA ILE A 282 -8.38 -4.84 6.43
C ILE A 282 -8.11 -5.94 5.40
N ALA A 283 -6.97 -5.86 4.70
CA ALA A 283 -6.55 -6.88 3.77
C ALA A 283 -6.46 -8.25 4.48
N PRO A 284 -7.30 -9.25 4.13
CA PRO A 284 -7.41 -10.50 4.89
C PRO A 284 -6.10 -11.25 4.98
N ALA A 285 -5.27 -11.17 3.95
CA ALA A 285 -3.99 -11.84 3.93
C ALA A 285 -2.99 -11.28 4.96
N ARG A 286 -3.16 -10.05 5.42
CA ARG A 286 -2.37 -9.44 6.50
C ARG A 286 -2.88 -9.80 7.90
N ALA A 287 -4.13 -10.24 8.01
CA ALA A 287 -4.72 -10.69 9.26
C ALA A 287 -4.24 -12.11 9.60
N PRO A 288 -3.62 -12.33 10.77
CA PRO A 288 -3.14 -13.64 11.18
C PRO A 288 -4.25 -14.68 11.22
N LYS A 289 -3.94 -15.90 10.77
CA LYS A 289 -4.82 -17.07 10.87
C LYS A 289 -4.61 -17.76 12.20
N LEU A 290 -5.71 -18.19 12.81
CA LEU A 290 -5.68 -19.06 13.96
C LEU A 290 -5.44 -20.52 13.52
N THR A 291 -4.73 -21.28 14.36
CA THR A 291 -4.49 -22.70 14.17
C THR A 291 -5.58 -23.49 14.86
N PRO A 292 -6.26 -24.46 14.21
CA PRO A 292 -7.23 -25.33 14.86
C PRO A 292 -6.57 -26.25 15.88
N LEU A 293 -7.23 -26.46 17.01
CA LEU A 293 -6.83 -27.36 18.06
C LEU A 293 -7.65 -28.66 18.01
N SER A 294 -7.17 -29.71 18.66
CA SER A 294 -7.83 -31.04 18.68
C SER A 294 -9.18 -31.06 19.42
N ASP A 295 -9.45 -30.06 20.25
CA ASP A 295 -10.71 -29.91 21.00
C ASP A 295 -11.78 -29.11 20.24
N GLY A 296 -11.51 -28.71 18.99
CA GLY A 296 -12.39 -27.92 18.16
C GLY A 296 -12.26 -26.39 18.32
N ASN A 297 -11.44 -25.95 19.27
CA ASN A 297 -11.07 -24.54 19.41
C ASN A 297 -10.00 -24.14 18.39
N TYR A 298 -9.72 -22.84 18.33
CA TYR A 298 -8.64 -22.26 17.51
C TYR A 298 -7.71 -21.46 18.41
N SER A 299 -6.43 -21.37 18.06
CA SER A 299 -5.49 -20.56 18.84
C SER A 299 -4.47 -19.83 18.01
N ILE A 300 -3.97 -18.73 18.57
CA ILE A 300 -2.81 -18.01 18.07
C ILE A 300 -2.08 -17.34 19.25
N THR A 301 -0.75 -17.38 19.24
CA THR A 301 0.09 -16.61 20.18
C THR A 301 0.81 -15.51 19.43
N MET A 302 0.73 -14.29 19.97
CA MET A 302 1.28 -13.10 19.34
C MET A 302 2.06 -12.26 20.34
N SER A 303 3.15 -11.66 19.90
CA SER A 303 3.88 -10.65 20.68
C SER A 303 3.22 -9.29 20.49
N LEU A 304 2.63 -8.75 21.57
CA LEU A 304 1.87 -7.49 21.56
C LEU A 304 2.43 -6.48 22.56
N PRO A 305 2.31 -5.16 22.28
CA PRO A 305 2.84 -4.12 23.18
C PRO A 305 2.00 -4.01 24.46
N SER A 306 2.66 -4.08 25.62
CA SER A 306 2.02 -3.92 26.92
C SER A 306 1.42 -2.53 27.09
N GLY A 307 0.25 -2.46 27.74
CA GLY A 307 -0.50 -1.22 27.96
C GLY A 307 -1.28 -0.72 26.74
N PHE A 308 -1.21 -1.44 25.60
CA PHE A 308 -1.90 -1.04 24.37
C PHE A 308 -3.41 -1.32 24.47
N ASP A 309 -4.25 -0.37 24.07
CA ASP A 309 -5.70 -0.52 23.89
C ASP A 309 -5.97 -1.30 22.61
N LEU A 310 -5.92 -2.62 22.68
CA LEU A 310 -6.17 -3.51 21.57
C LEU A 310 -7.67 -3.55 21.25
N ARG A 311 -8.02 -3.17 20.05
CA ARG A 311 -9.33 -3.37 19.45
C ARG A 311 -9.23 -4.44 18.39
N TYR A 312 -10.03 -5.49 18.48
CA TYR A 312 -9.95 -6.62 17.56
C TYR A 312 -11.29 -7.30 17.36
N LYS A 313 -11.38 -8.07 16.32
CA LYS A 313 -12.50 -8.96 16.01
C LYS A 313 -12.02 -10.19 15.27
N PHE A 314 -12.91 -11.18 15.13
CA PHE A 314 -12.67 -12.35 14.30
C PHE A 314 -13.44 -12.26 12.99
N SER A 315 -12.92 -12.92 11.95
CA SER A 315 -13.58 -12.96 10.64
C SER A 315 -13.16 -14.20 9.86
N LEU A 316 -14.05 -14.67 8.98
CA LEU A 316 -13.71 -15.58 7.89
C LEU A 316 -13.38 -14.82 6.59
N GLY A 317 -13.43 -13.50 6.62
CA GLY A 317 -13.20 -12.59 5.51
C GLY A 317 -12.28 -11.43 5.87
N ASP A 318 -12.72 -10.23 5.60
CA ASP A 318 -11.94 -8.99 5.68
C ASP A 318 -12.34 -8.03 6.82
N GLY A 319 -13.21 -8.45 7.70
CA GLY A 319 -13.72 -7.61 8.79
C GLY A 319 -15.03 -6.88 8.47
N PHE A 320 -15.44 -6.82 7.22
CA PHE A 320 -16.79 -6.49 6.76
C PHE A 320 -17.50 -7.75 6.29
N TRP A 321 -16.97 -8.41 5.24
CA TRP A 321 -17.46 -9.70 4.80
C TRP A 321 -17.11 -10.78 5.82
N ASN A 322 -18.12 -11.49 6.29
CA ASN A 322 -18.00 -12.57 7.28
C ASN A 322 -17.32 -12.16 8.60
N ALA A 323 -17.49 -10.91 9.02
CA ALA A 323 -17.10 -10.50 10.37
C ALA A 323 -17.98 -11.17 11.43
N GLU A 324 -17.45 -11.41 12.63
CA GLU A 324 -18.24 -11.91 13.74
C GLU A 324 -19.36 -10.93 14.12
N LEU A 325 -20.49 -11.50 14.49
CA LEU A 325 -21.68 -10.77 14.89
C LEU A 325 -22.15 -11.22 16.28
N ASP A 326 -22.83 -10.32 16.99
CA ASP A 326 -23.50 -10.63 18.23
C ASP A 326 -24.89 -11.28 18.00
N SER A 327 -25.60 -11.59 19.09
CA SER A 327 -26.94 -12.19 19.04
C SER A 327 -28.01 -11.27 18.42
N GLN A 328 -27.68 -10.01 18.16
CA GLN A 328 -28.57 -9.00 17.57
C GLN A 328 -28.15 -8.63 16.13
N ASN A 329 -27.20 -9.39 15.58
CA ASN A 329 -26.61 -9.17 14.25
C ASN A 329 -25.81 -7.86 14.12
N ASN A 330 -25.29 -7.31 15.21
CA ASN A 330 -24.38 -6.18 15.17
C ASN A 330 -22.93 -6.67 15.03
N PHE A 331 -22.08 -5.86 14.41
CA PHE A 331 -20.64 -6.09 14.39
C PHE A 331 -20.05 -6.04 15.80
N VAL A 332 -19.19 -6.97 16.11
CA VAL A 332 -18.47 -7.06 17.37
C VAL A 332 -17.11 -6.40 17.24
N VAL A 333 -16.77 -5.53 18.18
CA VAL A 333 -15.42 -5.01 18.38
C VAL A 333 -15.02 -5.31 19.81
N ARG A 334 -14.00 -6.14 19.98
CA ARG A 334 -13.51 -6.54 21.29
C ARG A 334 -12.47 -5.54 21.76
N LYS A 335 -12.49 -5.23 23.06
CA LYS A 335 -11.48 -4.41 23.71
C LYS A 335 -10.67 -5.26 24.68
N PHE A 336 -9.33 -5.17 24.54
CA PHE A 336 -8.39 -5.83 25.42
C PHE A 336 -7.19 -4.90 25.67
N VAL A 337 -6.93 -4.57 26.92
CA VAL A 337 -5.71 -3.86 27.28
C VAL A 337 -4.63 -4.90 27.55
N VAL A 338 -3.58 -4.85 26.75
CA VAL A 338 -2.48 -5.83 26.84
C VAL A 338 -1.78 -5.68 28.19
N PRO A 339 -1.74 -6.72 29.04
CA PRO A 339 -1.10 -6.65 30.35
C PRO A 339 0.43 -6.55 30.25
N ASP A 340 1.12 -6.41 31.36
CA ASP A 340 2.58 -6.34 31.43
C ASP A 340 3.28 -7.71 31.49
N GLN A 341 2.53 -8.80 31.37
CA GLN A 341 2.98 -10.19 31.42
C GLN A 341 2.26 -11.06 30.40
N ASP A 342 2.85 -12.20 30.07
CA ASP A 342 2.26 -13.18 29.18
C ASP A 342 0.87 -13.61 29.67
N THR A 343 -0.08 -13.69 28.74
CA THR A 343 -1.51 -13.83 29.09
C THR A 343 -2.24 -14.72 28.08
N ILE A 344 -3.28 -15.43 28.57
CA ILE A 344 -4.22 -16.19 27.75
C ILE A 344 -5.56 -15.48 27.75
N VAL A 345 -6.09 -15.23 26.53
CA VAL A 345 -7.42 -14.67 26.29
C VAL A 345 -8.31 -15.79 25.73
N ASN A 346 -9.46 -16.04 26.40
CA ASN A 346 -10.44 -17.02 25.93
C ASN A 346 -11.64 -16.27 25.36
N ASP A 347 -11.91 -16.49 24.07
CA ASP A 347 -12.99 -15.86 23.33
C ASP A 347 -13.99 -16.87 22.77
N VAL A 348 -15.23 -16.44 22.63
CA VAL A 348 -16.29 -17.20 21.98
C VAL A 348 -16.88 -16.36 20.84
N ILE A 349 -16.91 -16.91 19.65
CA ILE A 349 -17.58 -16.28 18.50
C ILE A 349 -19.04 -16.73 18.51
N TYR A 350 -19.95 -15.75 18.50
CA TYR A 350 -21.36 -16.06 18.57
C TYR A 350 -21.91 -16.51 17.21
N SER A 351 -21.67 -15.75 16.14
CA SER A 351 -22.18 -16.03 14.81
C SER A 351 -21.37 -15.36 13.71
N TRP A 352 -21.34 -16.00 12.53
CA TRP A 352 -20.93 -15.39 11.26
C TRP A 352 -22.11 -14.88 10.45
N LYS A 353 -23.34 -15.29 10.79
CA LYS A 353 -24.56 -15.09 10.00
C LYS A 353 -25.24 -13.80 10.39
N SER A 354 -25.53 -12.96 9.40
CA SER A 354 -26.36 -11.75 9.54
C SER A 354 -27.87 -12.05 9.46
N SER A 355 -28.27 -13.31 9.22
CA SER A 355 -29.66 -13.78 9.15
C SER A 355 -29.69 -15.29 9.39
N ASP A 356 -30.90 -15.88 9.52
CA ASP A 356 -31.09 -17.34 9.63
C ASP A 356 -30.74 -18.09 8.34
N SER A 357 -30.45 -17.39 7.25
CA SER A 357 -30.06 -17.99 5.96
C SER A 357 -28.66 -18.64 6.03
N GLU A 358 -28.50 -19.74 5.29
CA GLU A 358 -27.19 -20.39 5.08
C GLU A 358 -26.24 -19.56 4.23
N GLY A 359 -26.67 -18.42 3.69
CA GLY A 359 -25.84 -17.52 2.90
C GLY A 359 -25.62 -17.97 1.47
N VAL A 360 -24.47 -17.60 0.90
CA VAL A 360 -24.08 -17.94 -0.47
C VAL A 360 -22.83 -18.80 -0.45
N GLU A 361 -22.94 -19.99 -1.01
CA GLU A 361 -21.82 -20.90 -1.19
C GLU A 361 -21.19 -20.70 -2.57
N PHE A 362 -19.91 -20.47 -2.62
CA PHE A 362 -19.11 -20.42 -3.84
C PHE A 362 -18.23 -21.66 -3.90
N THR A 363 -18.33 -22.41 -4.99
CA THR A 363 -17.43 -23.50 -5.32
C THR A 363 -16.75 -23.17 -6.64
N VAL A 364 -15.45 -23.25 -6.69
CA VAL A 364 -14.67 -22.99 -7.91
C VAL A 364 -13.75 -24.14 -8.21
N ASP A 365 -13.83 -24.66 -9.42
CA ASP A 365 -12.88 -25.59 -10.00
C ASP A 365 -11.85 -24.78 -10.80
N VAL A 366 -10.56 -25.06 -10.57
CA VAL A 366 -9.46 -24.37 -11.23
C VAL A 366 -8.73 -25.28 -12.21
N PRO A 367 -8.00 -24.75 -13.21
CA PRO A 367 -7.23 -25.54 -14.15
C PRO A 367 -6.30 -26.53 -13.47
N GLU A 368 -6.16 -27.74 -14.02
CA GLU A 368 -5.34 -28.82 -13.46
C GLU A 368 -3.85 -28.45 -13.33
N ASN A 369 -3.37 -27.53 -14.14
CA ASN A 369 -2.01 -27.02 -14.10
C ASN A 369 -1.81 -25.88 -13.09
N THR A 370 -2.82 -25.53 -12.29
CA THR A 370 -2.66 -24.55 -11.20
C THR A 370 -1.70 -25.14 -10.15
N PRO A 371 -0.57 -24.44 -9.82
CA PRO A 371 0.39 -24.96 -8.86
C PRO A 371 -0.24 -25.27 -7.49
N GLU A 372 0.19 -26.36 -6.85
CA GLU A 372 -0.35 -26.77 -5.54
C GLU A 372 -0.13 -25.74 -4.43
N THR A 373 0.92 -24.95 -4.54
CA THR A 373 1.27 -23.87 -3.59
C THR A 373 0.43 -22.62 -3.75
N ASP A 374 -0.25 -22.48 -4.89
CA ASP A 374 -1.06 -21.31 -5.17
C ASP A 374 -2.31 -21.25 -4.30
N LYS A 375 -2.76 -20.05 -4.08
CA LYS A 375 -3.98 -19.72 -3.34
C LYS A 375 -5.01 -19.14 -4.30
N VAL A 376 -6.25 -19.51 -4.13
CA VAL A 376 -7.38 -18.90 -4.85
C VAL A 376 -8.11 -17.97 -3.90
N SER A 377 -8.39 -16.77 -4.36
CA SER A 377 -9.11 -15.74 -3.62
C SER A 377 -10.35 -15.29 -4.38
N ILE A 378 -11.35 -14.82 -3.64
CA ILE A 378 -12.57 -14.19 -4.16
C ILE A 378 -12.56 -12.71 -3.77
N GLN A 379 -12.99 -11.85 -4.70
CA GLN A 379 -13.26 -10.44 -4.44
C GLN A 379 -14.73 -10.14 -4.64
N PHE A 380 -15.25 -9.23 -3.82
CA PHE A 380 -16.63 -8.72 -3.94
C PHE A 380 -16.63 -7.24 -4.29
N ASN A 381 -17.62 -6.82 -5.08
CA ASN A 381 -17.81 -5.43 -5.48
C ASN A 381 -19.25 -4.99 -5.20
N SER A 382 -19.45 -4.27 -4.11
CA SER A 382 -20.71 -3.58 -3.78
C SER A 382 -20.56 -2.07 -3.82
N PHE A 383 -19.38 -1.57 -3.44
CA PHE A 383 -19.02 -0.14 -3.37
C PHE A 383 -17.64 0.14 -3.97
N GLY A 384 -17.10 -0.81 -4.68
CA GLY A 384 -15.73 -0.93 -5.17
C GLY A 384 -15.22 -2.35 -4.89
N TRP A 385 -14.19 -2.80 -5.61
CA TRP A 385 -13.59 -4.12 -5.37
C TRP A 385 -12.95 -4.17 -3.98
N SER A 386 -13.44 -5.07 -3.13
CA SER A 386 -12.85 -5.32 -1.81
C SER A 386 -11.43 -5.92 -1.94
N PRO A 387 -10.61 -5.90 -0.88
CA PRO A 387 -9.42 -6.75 -0.84
C PRO A 387 -9.79 -8.21 -1.10
N PRO A 388 -8.92 -9.00 -1.78
CA PRO A 388 -9.18 -10.40 -2.05
C PRO A 388 -9.22 -11.22 -0.76
N ILE A 389 -10.20 -12.11 -0.66
CA ILE A 389 -10.41 -13.02 0.47
C ILE A 389 -10.03 -14.42 0.03
N GLN A 390 -9.05 -15.02 0.70
CA GLN A 390 -8.58 -16.36 0.38
C GLN A 390 -9.69 -17.39 0.59
N MET A 391 -9.96 -18.19 -0.44
CA MET A 391 -10.89 -19.32 -0.37
C MET A 391 -10.26 -20.54 0.33
N TRP A 392 -11.07 -21.54 0.63
CA TRP A 392 -10.65 -22.76 1.32
C TRP A 392 -10.37 -23.86 0.32
N LYS A 393 -9.17 -24.41 0.35
CA LYS A 393 -8.77 -25.51 -0.53
C LYS A 393 -9.44 -26.81 -0.08
N ILE A 394 -10.29 -27.39 -0.92
CA ILE A 394 -10.95 -28.67 -0.67
C ILE A 394 -10.09 -29.83 -1.18
N ASN A 395 -9.54 -29.65 -2.37
CA ASN A 395 -8.58 -30.55 -2.99
C ASN A 395 -7.65 -29.78 -3.93
N ASN A 396 -6.84 -30.42 -4.70
CA ASN A 396 -5.85 -29.72 -5.55
C ASN A 396 -6.47 -28.76 -6.57
N ASN A 397 -7.66 -29.07 -7.06
CA ASN A 397 -8.31 -28.31 -8.13
C ASN A 397 -9.62 -27.64 -7.71
N GLN A 398 -10.06 -27.78 -6.46
CA GLN A 398 -11.33 -27.25 -6.00
C GLN A 398 -11.18 -26.42 -4.73
N TRP A 399 -11.83 -25.25 -4.76
CA TRP A 399 -11.85 -24.31 -3.67
C TRP A 399 -13.28 -23.90 -3.34
N LYS A 400 -13.52 -23.54 -2.09
CA LYS A 400 -14.82 -23.17 -1.56
C LYS A 400 -14.74 -21.88 -0.74
N TYR A 401 -15.80 -21.12 -0.76
CA TYR A 401 -16.02 -19.99 0.16
C TYR A 401 -17.51 -19.90 0.52
N GLN A 402 -17.83 -19.63 1.80
CA GLN A 402 -19.16 -19.42 2.29
C GLN A 402 -19.31 -17.95 2.70
N LEU A 403 -20.19 -17.21 2.06
CA LEU A 403 -20.48 -15.82 2.40
C LEU A 403 -21.76 -15.75 3.23
N PHE A 404 -21.67 -15.28 4.47
CA PHE A 404 -22.78 -15.13 5.40
C PHE A 404 -23.35 -13.69 5.47
N GLY A 405 -22.68 -12.74 4.87
CA GLY A 405 -23.13 -11.37 4.83
C GLY A 405 -22.06 -10.34 5.15
N PRO A 406 -22.46 -9.08 5.38
CA PRO A 406 -23.81 -8.59 5.76
C PRO A 406 -24.71 -8.27 4.54
N PHE A 407 -25.70 -9.12 4.26
CA PHE A 407 -26.58 -8.95 3.09
C PHE A 407 -27.60 -7.82 3.22
N HIS A 408 -27.95 -7.44 4.45
CA HIS A 408 -28.92 -6.35 4.69
C HIS A 408 -28.36 -4.96 4.33
N LEU A 409 -27.05 -4.83 4.17
CA LEU A 409 -26.36 -3.58 3.84
C LEU A 409 -26.10 -3.44 2.32
N VAL A 410 -26.28 -4.52 1.55
CA VAL A 410 -25.93 -4.57 0.13
C VAL A 410 -27.05 -5.24 -0.68
N GLY A 411 -27.13 -4.87 -1.95
CA GLY A 411 -28.09 -5.47 -2.89
C GLY A 411 -27.41 -6.48 -3.81
N LYS A 412 -27.39 -6.19 -5.11
CA LYS A 412 -26.62 -6.98 -6.07
C LYS A 412 -25.14 -6.86 -5.79
N ILE A 413 -24.43 -7.98 -5.77
CA ILE A 413 -22.99 -8.07 -5.54
C ILE A 413 -22.34 -8.66 -6.77
N ASP A 414 -21.33 -7.97 -7.32
CA ASP A 414 -20.46 -8.53 -8.32
C ASP A 414 -19.26 -9.21 -7.62
N TYR A 415 -18.73 -10.28 -8.21
CA TYR A 415 -17.61 -11.03 -7.66
C TYR A 415 -16.70 -11.58 -8.76
N ARG A 416 -15.42 -11.83 -8.41
CA ARG A 416 -14.44 -12.45 -9.30
C ARG A 416 -13.44 -13.29 -8.52
N PHE A 417 -12.76 -14.18 -9.22
CA PHE A 417 -11.72 -15.03 -8.64
C PHE A 417 -10.33 -14.56 -9.06
N CYS A 418 -9.39 -14.72 -8.16
CA CYS A 418 -8.02 -14.29 -8.34
C CYS A 418 -7.06 -15.34 -7.82
N ARG A 419 -5.84 -15.35 -8.36
CA ARG A 419 -4.76 -16.24 -7.96
C ARG A 419 -3.73 -15.49 -7.13
N ASN A 420 -3.33 -16.07 -5.99
CA ASN A 420 -2.35 -15.49 -5.05
C ASN A 420 -2.63 -14.03 -4.66
N ASP A 421 -3.89 -13.66 -4.49
CA ASP A 421 -4.36 -12.31 -4.16
C ASP A 421 -3.99 -11.23 -5.21
N ALA A 422 -3.57 -11.64 -6.40
CA ALA A 422 -3.19 -10.77 -7.50
C ALA A 422 -4.34 -10.61 -8.51
N CYS A 423 -5.41 -9.92 -8.09
CA CYS A 423 -6.63 -9.77 -8.89
C CYS A 423 -6.49 -8.78 -10.06
N ASP A 424 -5.43 -8.04 -10.09
CA ASP A 424 -5.06 -7.09 -11.14
C ASP A 424 -4.34 -7.76 -12.31
N VAL A 425 -3.55 -8.81 -12.04
CA VAL A 425 -2.72 -9.48 -13.05
C VAL A 425 -2.95 -10.99 -13.14
N ALA A 426 -3.51 -11.64 -12.13
CA ALA A 426 -3.76 -13.09 -12.09
C ALA A 426 -5.20 -13.40 -11.72
N PHE A 427 -6.09 -13.30 -12.67
CA PHE A 427 -7.53 -13.44 -12.51
C PHE A 427 -8.11 -14.52 -13.45
N ASP A 428 -9.39 -14.82 -13.24
CA ASP A 428 -10.16 -15.74 -14.09
C ASP A 428 -10.42 -15.14 -15.46
N MET A 429 -9.79 -15.67 -16.49
CA MET A 429 -10.00 -15.25 -17.89
C MET A 429 -11.38 -15.62 -18.42
N SER A 430 -12.04 -16.63 -17.84
CA SER A 430 -13.38 -17.08 -18.22
C SER A 430 -14.47 -16.13 -17.75
N ALA A 431 -14.17 -15.26 -16.75
CA ALA A 431 -15.13 -14.32 -16.19
C ALA A 431 -15.51 -13.22 -17.19
N PRO A 432 -16.74 -12.71 -17.14
CA PRO A 432 -17.07 -11.44 -17.78
C PRO A 432 -16.14 -10.31 -17.31
N ILE A 433 -15.94 -9.28 -18.12
CA ILE A 433 -15.03 -8.14 -17.78
C ILE A 433 -15.37 -7.51 -16.42
N ASN A 434 -16.66 -7.44 -16.07
CA ASN A 434 -17.13 -6.89 -14.80
C ASN A 434 -17.26 -7.96 -13.69
N GLY A 435 -16.78 -9.18 -13.92
CA GLY A 435 -16.97 -10.31 -13.02
C GLY A 435 -18.35 -10.94 -13.14
N TYR A 436 -18.60 -11.96 -12.29
CA TYR A 436 -19.90 -12.60 -12.10
C TYR A 436 -20.76 -11.76 -11.17
N SER A 437 -22.06 -12.09 -11.04
CA SER A 437 -22.93 -11.37 -10.09
C SER A 437 -24.01 -12.26 -9.50
N PHE A 438 -24.46 -11.92 -8.29
CA PHE A 438 -25.64 -12.52 -7.66
C PHE A 438 -26.48 -11.47 -6.93
N ASP A 439 -27.77 -11.78 -6.72
CA ASP A 439 -28.70 -10.92 -5.98
C ASP A 439 -28.88 -11.45 -4.54
N THR A 440 -28.71 -10.58 -3.56
CA THR A 440 -28.88 -10.93 -2.14
C THR A 440 -30.32 -11.24 -1.75
N LYS A 441 -31.31 -10.98 -2.61
CA LYS A 441 -32.71 -11.34 -2.39
C LYS A 441 -33.01 -12.82 -2.65
N GLU A 442 -32.10 -13.54 -3.31
CA GLU A 442 -32.27 -14.94 -3.71
C GLU A 442 -31.50 -15.92 -2.81
N ILE A 443 -31.17 -15.53 -1.58
CA ILE A 443 -30.43 -16.35 -0.64
C ILE A 443 -31.37 -17.36 0.03
N PRO A 444 -30.90 -18.64 0.27
CA PRO A 444 -29.54 -19.18 0.03
C PRO A 444 -29.30 -19.51 -1.44
N GLN A 445 -28.02 -19.44 -1.84
CA GLN A 445 -27.56 -19.80 -3.18
C GLN A 445 -26.31 -20.65 -3.15
N SER A 446 -26.16 -21.52 -4.16
CA SER A 446 -24.90 -22.24 -4.42
C SER A 446 -24.43 -21.87 -5.83
N LEU A 447 -23.28 -21.24 -5.91
CA LEU A 447 -22.70 -20.73 -7.14
C LEU A 447 -21.45 -21.57 -7.48
N ASN A 448 -21.52 -22.30 -8.59
CA ASN A 448 -20.44 -23.14 -9.05
C ASN A 448 -19.82 -22.53 -10.31
N VAL A 449 -18.53 -22.32 -10.30
CA VAL A 449 -17.77 -21.75 -11.40
C VAL A 449 -16.62 -22.70 -11.77
N ASN A 450 -16.39 -22.86 -13.06
CA ASN A 450 -15.25 -23.58 -13.57
C ASN A 450 -14.35 -22.61 -14.33
N ILE A 451 -13.21 -22.29 -13.75
CA ILE A 451 -12.18 -21.46 -14.37
C ILE A 451 -11.49 -22.30 -15.44
N GLN A 452 -11.65 -21.87 -16.70
CA GLN A 452 -11.00 -22.57 -17.82
C GLN A 452 -9.53 -22.19 -17.95
N GLU A 453 -9.22 -20.93 -17.65
CA GLU A 453 -7.88 -20.37 -17.83
C GLU A 453 -7.64 -19.20 -16.86
N TRP A 454 -6.46 -19.18 -16.26
CA TRP A 454 -5.96 -18.02 -15.53
C TRP A 454 -5.35 -17.00 -16.49
N SER A 455 -5.44 -15.73 -16.15
CA SER A 455 -4.76 -14.66 -16.89
C SER A 455 -3.27 -14.99 -17.08
N GLY A 456 -2.83 -14.93 -18.31
CA GLY A 456 -1.44 -15.21 -18.68
C GLY A 456 -0.98 -16.66 -18.46
N TRP A 457 -1.89 -17.58 -18.20
CA TRP A 457 -1.59 -18.99 -17.97
C TRP A 457 -2.04 -19.84 -19.13
N GLY A 458 -1.20 -20.76 -19.57
CA GLY A 458 -1.62 -21.80 -20.51
C GLY A 458 -1.19 -21.64 -21.95
N SER A 459 -0.52 -20.57 -22.35
CA SER A 459 0.13 -20.55 -23.65
C SER A 459 1.38 -21.46 -23.62
N ASN A 460 1.24 -22.68 -24.07
CA ASN A 460 2.38 -23.55 -24.41
C ASN A 460 3.12 -22.92 -25.58
N THR A 461 3.91 -21.92 -25.32
CA THR A 461 4.80 -21.35 -26.32
C THR A 461 6.05 -22.20 -26.31
N GLU A 462 6.23 -22.99 -27.35
CA GLU A 462 7.51 -23.64 -27.60
C GLU A 462 8.53 -22.51 -27.87
N VAL A 463 9.41 -22.28 -26.92
CA VAL A 463 10.53 -21.37 -27.11
C VAL A 463 11.54 -22.07 -28.00
N PRO A 464 12.04 -21.42 -29.06
CA PRO A 464 13.07 -22.01 -29.91
C PRO A 464 14.31 -22.37 -29.07
N PRO A 465 15.04 -23.43 -29.45
CA PRO A 465 16.28 -23.78 -28.78
C PRO A 465 17.27 -22.62 -28.93
N LEU A 466 17.80 -22.15 -27.81
CA LEU A 466 18.80 -21.11 -27.77
C LEU A 466 20.20 -21.70 -27.98
N ASP A 467 21.07 -20.89 -28.56
CA ASP A 467 22.49 -21.24 -28.65
C ASP A 467 23.10 -21.25 -27.23
N THR A 468 24.06 -22.13 -27.02
CA THR A 468 24.81 -22.25 -25.77
C THR A 468 26.27 -21.79 -25.99
N PRO A 469 26.53 -20.48 -25.95
CA PRO A 469 27.89 -19.98 -26.14
C PRO A 469 28.79 -20.34 -24.96
N GLU A 470 30.11 -20.32 -25.23
CA GLU A 470 31.09 -20.45 -24.15
C GLU A 470 30.95 -19.26 -23.19
N ILE A 471 30.69 -19.56 -21.91
CA ILE A 471 30.45 -18.52 -20.90
C ILE A 471 31.77 -18.16 -20.23
N ILE A 472 32.05 -16.87 -20.17
CA ILE A 472 33.22 -16.32 -19.50
C ILE A 472 32.87 -16.09 -18.04
N ASP A 473 33.49 -16.85 -17.15
CA ASP A 473 33.39 -16.64 -15.71
C ASP A 473 33.85 -15.22 -15.35
N LYS A 474 32.96 -14.45 -14.71
CA LYS A 474 33.23 -13.08 -14.29
C LYS A 474 33.52 -12.97 -12.79
N GLY A 475 33.43 -14.08 -12.09
CA GLY A 475 33.72 -14.20 -10.65
C GLY A 475 32.51 -14.00 -9.73
N GLU A 476 32.67 -14.43 -8.47
CA GLU A 476 31.60 -14.38 -7.45
C GLU A 476 31.09 -12.95 -7.15
N ASP A 477 31.91 -11.93 -7.40
CA ASP A 477 31.55 -10.52 -7.21
C ASP A 477 30.69 -9.95 -8.35
N PHE A 478 30.43 -10.72 -9.41
CA PHE A 478 29.55 -10.28 -10.49
C PHE A 478 28.10 -10.21 -9.99
N ILE A 479 27.49 -9.03 -10.09
CA ILE A 479 26.13 -8.81 -9.62
C ILE A 479 25.12 -9.47 -10.55
N THR A 480 24.31 -10.37 -10.00
CA THR A 480 23.19 -10.99 -10.67
C THR A 480 21.95 -10.74 -9.83
N GLY A 481 20.96 -10.06 -10.39
CA GLY A 481 19.86 -9.62 -9.52
C GLY A 481 18.56 -9.37 -10.24
N PHE A 482 17.56 -9.09 -9.41
CA PHE A 482 16.21 -8.72 -9.83
C PHE A 482 15.77 -7.45 -9.12
N SER A 483 15.06 -6.58 -9.86
CA SER A 483 14.32 -5.47 -9.30
C SER A 483 12.85 -5.87 -9.17
N PHE A 484 12.25 -5.63 -8.01
CA PHE A 484 10.81 -5.85 -7.86
C PHE A 484 10.02 -4.97 -8.84
N SER A 485 8.85 -5.46 -9.22
CA SER A 485 7.92 -4.70 -10.07
C SER A 485 7.50 -3.41 -9.37
N ASP A 486 7.21 -2.41 -10.18
CA ASP A 486 6.74 -1.11 -9.69
C ASP A 486 5.37 -1.17 -9.03
N ASN A 487 4.60 -2.21 -9.24
CA ASN A 487 3.28 -2.38 -8.65
C ASN A 487 3.39 -2.95 -7.23
N TYR A 488 3.56 -2.05 -6.24
CA TYR A 488 3.44 -2.47 -4.85
C TYR A 488 2.00 -2.84 -4.52
N ASN A 489 1.84 -3.92 -3.77
CA ASN A 489 0.56 -4.33 -3.21
C ASN A 489 0.75 -4.65 -1.72
N VAL A 490 -0.24 -4.32 -0.89
CA VAL A 490 -0.23 -4.60 0.57
C VAL A 490 0.00 -6.07 0.91
N PHE A 491 -0.21 -6.98 -0.03
CA PHE A 491 0.06 -8.41 0.12
C PHE A 491 1.52 -8.79 -0.15
N ASN A 492 2.32 -7.92 -0.79
CA ASN A 492 3.72 -8.23 -1.14
C ASN A 492 4.52 -8.80 0.05
N PRO A 493 4.46 -8.25 1.27
CA PRO A 493 5.23 -8.77 2.40
C PRO A 493 4.97 -10.24 2.75
N ILE A 494 3.84 -10.80 2.32
CA ILE A 494 3.47 -12.20 2.55
C ILE A 494 4.13 -13.12 1.55
N TYR A 495 4.37 -12.63 0.33
CA TYR A 495 4.86 -13.42 -0.79
C TYR A 495 6.37 -13.29 -1.03
N VAL A 496 7.05 -12.32 -0.40
CA VAL A 496 8.47 -12.07 -0.63
C VAL A 496 9.38 -13.23 -0.24
N ASP A 497 9.01 -14.05 0.76
CA ASP A 497 9.83 -15.22 1.13
C ASP A 497 9.95 -16.22 -0.03
N ALA A 498 8.82 -16.53 -0.70
CA ALA A 498 8.82 -17.40 -1.88
C ALA A 498 9.49 -16.74 -3.08
N ALA A 499 9.38 -15.42 -3.22
CA ALA A 499 10.08 -14.67 -4.26
C ALA A 499 11.60 -14.73 -4.08
N TYR A 500 12.09 -14.46 -2.88
CA TYR A 500 13.52 -14.52 -2.57
C TYR A 500 14.10 -15.95 -2.70
N GLN A 501 13.35 -16.96 -2.24
CA GLN A 501 13.75 -18.34 -2.49
C GLN A 501 13.92 -18.62 -3.99
N ASN A 502 12.96 -18.21 -4.82
CA ASN A 502 13.06 -18.40 -6.26
C ASN A 502 14.25 -17.64 -6.87
N MET A 503 14.51 -16.40 -6.42
CA MET A 503 15.68 -15.63 -6.86
C MET A 503 16.99 -16.36 -6.52
N THR A 504 17.13 -16.89 -5.32
CA THR A 504 18.33 -17.63 -4.90
C THR A 504 18.49 -18.97 -5.62
N GLU A 505 17.39 -19.65 -5.96
CA GLU A 505 17.40 -20.85 -6.81
C GLU A 505 17.91 -20.55 -8.23
N LEU A 506 17.74 -19.30 -8.69
CA LEU A 506 18.30 -18.81 -9.94
C LEU A 506 19.74 -18.26 -9.80
N SER A 507 20.38 -18.42 -8.64
CA SER A 507 21.70 -17.85 -8.31
C SER A 507 21.75 -16.34 -8.38
N ALA A 508 20.65 -15.64 -8.11
CA ALA A 508 20.70 -14.21 -7.87
C ALA A 508 21.36 -13.92 -6.53
N ASN A 509 22.23 -12.91 -6.49
CA ASN A 509 22.89 -12.43 -5.28
C ASN A 509 22.41 -11.06 -4.82
N THR A 510 21.58 -10.37 -5.62
CA THR A 510 21.15 -8.99 -5.36
C THR A 510 19.66 -8.80 -5.66
N VAL A 511 18.97 -8.01 -4.83
CA VAL A 511 17.60 -7.56 -5.09
C VAL A 511 17.51 -6.03 -4.95
N VAL A 512 16.84 -5.39 -5.91
CA VAL A 512 16.50 -3.97 -5.85
C VAL A 512 15.06 -3.84 -5.33
N ILE A 513 14.89 -3.09 -4.25
CA ILE A 513 13.59 -2.89 -3.60
C ILE A 513 13.17 -1.44 -3.78
N PRO A 514 12.05 -1.16 -4.47
CA PRO A 514 11.55 0.19 -4.64
C PRO A 514 11.01 0.75 -3.31
N VAL A 515 11.45 1.97 -2.98
CA VAL A 515 10.91 2.80 -1.91
C VAL A 515 10.00 3.83 -2.57
N LYS A 516 8.68 3.69 -2.42
CA LYS A 516 7.72 4.50 -3.18
C LYS A 516 6.97 5.47 -2.32
N TRP A 517 6.91 6.72 -2.77
CA TRP A 517 5.96 7.72 -2.32
C TRP A 517 5.11 8.22 -3.48
N THR A 518 3.84 8.54 -3.23
CA THR A 518 2.94 9.05 -4.25
C THR A 518 2.87 10.58 -4.18
N LEU A 519 3.13 11.23 -5.31
CA LEU A 519 2.79 12.63 -5.52
C LEU A 519 1.27 12.72 -5.74
N GLN A 520 0.55 13.01 -4.66
CA GLN A 520 -0.91 12.94 -4.60
C GLN A 520 -1.56 14.17 -5.22
N SER A 521 -0.94 15.34 -5.05
CA SER A 521 -1.40 16.64 -5.55
C SER A 521 -0.23 17.58 -5.75
N LEU A 522 -0.38 18.53 -6.69
CA LEU A 522 0.59 19.61 -6.95
C LEU A 522 0.20 20.93 -6.26
N ASN A 523 -1.07 21.07 -5.87
CA ASN A 523 -1.55 22.28 -5.19
C ASN A 523 -2.67 21.93 -4.20
N PRO A 524 -2.35 21.83 -2.88
CA PRO A 524 -0.99 21.88 -2.31
C PRO A 524 -0.13 20.70 -2.77
N ILE A 525 1.19 20.83 -2.67
CA ILE A 525 2.09 19.71 -2.96
C ILE A 525 1.98 18.69 -1.82
N ILE A 526 1.59 17.46 -2.18
CA ILE A 526 1.52 16.33 -1.25
C ILE A 526 2.31 15.18 -1.87
N LEU A 527 3.50 14.94 -1.35
CA LEU A 527 4.32 13.77 -1.65
C LEU A 527 4.47 12.95 -0.37
N ALA A 528 3.77 11.83 -0.29
CA ALA A 528 3.77 10.98 0.89
C ALA A 528 3.33 9.55 0.54
N PRO A 529 3.69 8.54 1.35
CA PRO A 529 3.21 7.18 1.12
C PRO A 529 1.70 7.10 1.39
N ILE A 530 0.98 6.43 0.51
CA ILE A 530 -0.44 6.11 0.69
C ILE A 530 -0.53 4.73 1.29
N THR A 531 -1.13 4.63 2.49
CA THR A 531 -1.37 3.35 3.16
C THR A 531 -2.18 2.41 2.26
N GLY A 532 -1.66 1.21 2.04
CA GLY A 532 -2.30 0.22 1.17
C GLY A 532 -1.91 0.29 -0.31
N GLN A 533 -1.28 1.38 -0.75
CA GLN A 533 -0.78 1.55 -2.12
C GLN A 533 0.75 1.63 -2.18
N ASN A 534 1.37 2.21 -1.17
CA ASN A 534 2.82 2.29 -1.07
C ASN A 534 3.34 1.50 0.14
N PRO A 535 4.59 1.00 0.09
CA PRO A 535 5.21 0.35 1.24
C PRO A 535 5.48 1.38 2.34
N LEU A 536 5.05 1.07 3.55
CA LEU A 536 5.39 1.85 4.74
C LEU A 536 6.76 1.44 5.29
N TRP A 537 7.33 2.24 6.18
CA TRP A 537 8.62 1.95 6.82
C TRP A 537 8.74 0.51 7.34
N LYS A 538 7.72 0.04 8.07
CA LYS A 538 7.71 -1.31 8.63
C LYS A 538 7.63 -2.41 7.56
N ASP A 539 6.89 -2.19 6.48
CA ASP A 539 6.82 -3.12 5.36
C ASP A 539 8.20 -3.25 4.69
N LEU A 540 8.89 -2.13 4.49
CA LEU A 540 10.24 -2.10 3.91
C LEU A 540 11.25 -2.78 4.84
N VAL A 541 11.25 -2.47 6.13
CA VAL A 541 12.13 -3.11 7.13
C VAL A 541 11.98 -4.63 7.08
N LEU A 542 10.74 -5.14 7.12
CA LEU A 542 10.49 -6.57 7.07
C LEU A 542 10.89 -7.20 5.73
N THR A 543 10.65 -6.50 4.63
CA THR A 543 11.01 -6.96 3.28
C THR A 543 12.55 -7.07 3.15
N ILE A 544 13.29 -6.07 3.61
CA ILE A 544 14.75 -6.06 3.62
C ILE A 544 15.32 -7.16 4.52
N GLN A 545 14.79 -7.30 5.75
CA GLN A 545 15.24 -8.36 6.69
C GLN A 545 15.08 -9.76 6.08
N LYS A 546 13.99 -10.00 5.36
CA LYS A 546 13.75 -11.28 4.69
C LYS A 546 14.75 -11.53 3.55
N ALA A 547 15.09 -10.51 2.76
CA ALA A 547 16.13 -10.61 1.73
C ALA A 547 17.50 -10.94 2.34
N GLN A 548 17.90 -10.20 3.36
CA GLN A 548 19.18 -10.40 4.08
C GLN A 548 19.26 -11.80 4.71
N LYS A 549 18.14 -12.33 5.21
CA LYS A 549 18.07 -13.70 5.74
C LYS A 549 18.32 -14.77 4.67
N GLN A 550 18.04 -14.46 3.41
CA GLN A 550 18.34 -15.33 2.24
C GLN A 550 19.72 -15.02 1.64
N ASN A 551 20.56 -14.24 2.31
CA ASN A 551 21.88 -13.78 1.85
C ASN A 551 21.84 -12.95 0.55
N LEU A 552 20.71 -12.31 0.24
CA LEU A 552 20.64 -11.37 -0.87
C LEU A 552 21.22 -10.02 -0.45
N SER A 553 22.09 -9.45 -1.27
CA SER A 553 22.45 -8.04 -1.22
C SER A 553 21.22 -7.19 -1.55
N VAL A 554 21.01 -6.10 -0.82
CA VAL A 554 19.84 -5.25 -1.04
C VAL A 554 20.27 -3.88 -1.54
N TRP A 555 19.69 -3.45 -2.63
CA TRP A 555 19.73 -2.06 -3.09
C TRP A 555 18.34 -1.44 -2.95
N LEU A 556 18.25 -0.18 -2.54
CA LEU A 556 16.98 0.56 -2.48
C LEU A 556 16.88 1.52 -3.67
N SER A 557 15.69 1.63 -4.26
CA SER A 557 15.41 2.59 -5.32
C SER A 557 14.30 3.57 -4.87
N PRO A 558 14.60 4.86 -4.60
CA PRO A 558 13.59 5.85 -4.27
C PRO A 558 12.81 6.26 -5.53
N GLU A 559 11.52 5.95 -5.58
CA GLU A 559 10.67 6.18 -6.73
C GLU A 559 9.46 7.05 -6.38
N ILE A 560 9.12 8.00 -7.25
CA ILE A 560 7.89 8.80 -7.15
C ILE A 560 6.83 8.22 -8.08
N GLU A 561 5.68 7.90 -7.52
CA GLU A 561 4.48 7.56 -8.27
C GLU A 561 3.58 8.80 -8.42
N LEU A 562 2.97 8.98 -9.59
CA LEU A 562 2.05 10.09 -9.84
C LEU A 562 0.60 9.61 -9.68
N SER A 563 -0.18 10.29 -8.84
CA SER A 563 -1.62 10.05 -8.76
C SER A 563 -2.34 10.56 -10.01
N ALA A 564 -3.54 10.05 -10.29
CA ALA A 564 -4.38 10.55 -11.37
C ALA A 564 -4.68 12.06 -11.25
N LEU A 565 -4.77 12.59 -10.03
CA LEU A 565 -4.94 14.02 -9.79
C LEU A 565 -3.67 14.79 -10.13
N ALA A 566 -2.50 14.31 -9.72
CA ALA A 566 -1.22 14.95 -10.05
C ALA A 566 -0.96 14.96 -11.56
N ILE A 567 -1.22 13.83 -12.24
CA ILE A 567 -1.13 13.74 -13.71
C ILE A 567 -2.03 14.80 -14.37
N LYS A 568 -3.28 14.91 -13.94
CA LYS A 568 -4.22 15.92 -14.46
C LYS A 568 -3.73 17.35 -14.21
N GLN A 569 -3.17 17.61 -13.03
CA GLN A 569 -2.65 18.93 -12.66
C GLN A 569 -1.38 19.30 -13.46
N LEU A 570 -0.49 18.32 -13.72
CA LEU A 570 0.70 18.52 -14.55
C LEU A 570 0.38 19.00 -15.97
N GLY A 571 -0.72 18.55 -16.55
CA GLY A 571 -1.16 18.99 -17.89
C GLY A 571 -1.79 20.37 -17.95
N HIS A 572 -2.01 21.07 -16.82
CA HIS A 572 -2.83 22.29 -16.80
C HIS A 572 -2.27 23.46 -15.99
N ASN A 573 -1.16 23.32 -15.26
CA ASN A 573 -0.66 24.35 -14.34
C ASN A 573 0.70 24.89 -14.75
N ASP A 574 0.78 26.23 -14.79
CA ASP A 574 2.08 26.94 -14.74
C ASP A 574 2.63 26.81 -13.30
N LEU A 575 3.66 25.99 -13.14
CA LEU A 575 4.33 25.79 -11.86
C LEU A 575 5.18 27.03 -11.54
N SER A 576 4.89 27.68 -10.42
CA SER A 576 5.59 28.90 -10.00
C SER A 576 6.96 28.60 -9.38
N ASN A 577 7.84 29.62 -9.32
CA ASN A 577 9.15 29.46 -8.62
C ASN A 577 8.99 29.05 -7.15
N ASN A 578 7.90 29.43 -6.50
CA ASN A 578 7.61 29.00 -5.13
C ASN A 578 7.26 27.52 -5.06
N TRP A 579 6.59 26.99 -6.09
CA TRP A 579 6.30 25.57 -6.22
C TRP A 579 7.60 24.76 -6.30
N ASN A 580 8.55 25.20 -7.13
CA ASN A 580 9.84 24.51 -7.26
C ASN A 580 10.58 24.38 -5.92
N ALA A 581 10.62 25.45 -5.12
CA ALA A 581 11.26 25.42 -3.81
C ALA A 581 10.55 24.49 -2.81
N GLN A 582 9.22 24.46 -2.84
CA GLN A 582 8.42 23.56 -2.00
C GLN A 582 8.61 22.10 -2.43
N PHE A 583 8.55 21.80 -3.72
CA PHE A 583 8.82 20.45 -4.24
C PHE A 583 10.22 19.98 -3.84
N SER A 584 11.23 20.83 -4.05
CA SER A 584 12.61 20.51 -3.67
C SER A 584 12.76 20.16 -2.19
N THR A 585 12.07 20.87 -1.31
CA THR A 585 12.09 20.57 0.13
C THR A 585 11.49 19.19 0.42
N ILE A 586 10.29 18.93 -0.10
CA ILE A 586 9.56 17.67 0.17
C ILE A 586 10.27 16.48 -0.48
N TYR A 587 10.81 16.68 -1.70
CA TYR A 587 11.57 15.63 -2.37
C TYR A 587 12.87 15.30 -1.63
N THR A 588 13.56 16.29 -1.11
CA THR A 588 14.76 16.08 -0.27
C THR A 588 14.41 15.29 1.00
N GLU A 589 13.25 15.52 1.62
CA GLU A 589 12.77 14.71 2.76
C GLU A 589 12.57 13.24 2.36
N PHE A 590 12.01 12.99 1.18
CA PHE A 590 11.84 11.63 0.66
C PHE A 590 13.19 10.94 0.41
N LEU A 591 14.16 11.65 -0.15
CA LEU A 591 15.51 11.11 -0.33
C LEU A 591 16.16 10.77 1.02
N TYR A 592 16.05 11.65 2.03
CA TYR A 592 16.53 11.36 3.38
C TYR A 592 15.84 10.16 4.01
N TYR A 593 14.52 10.02 3.81
CA TYR A 593 13.79 8.83 4.26
C TYR A 593 14.43 7.55 3.71
N THR A 594 14.77 7.51 2.43
CA THR A 594 15.41 6.35 1.80
C THR A 594 16.82 6.12 2.31
N VAL A 595 17.64 7.18 2.43
CA VAL A 595 19.03 7.11 2.92
C VAL A 595 19.06 6.62 4.37
N ASP A 596 18.19 7.13 5.23
CA ASP A 596 18.12 6.73 6.63
C ASP A 596 17.62 5.28 6.78
N LEU A 597 16.69 4.83 5.93
CA LEU A 597 16.28 3.43 5.86
C LEU A 597 17.44 2.54 5.44
N ALA A 598 18.18 2.95 4.41
CA ALA A 598 19.35 2.24 3.92
C ALA A 598 20.43 2.07 5.01
N ALA A 599 20.72 3.15 5.72
CA ALA A 599 21.66 3.16 6.84
C ALA A 599 21.17 2.29 8.01
N TYR A 600 19.88 2.43 8.38
CA TYR A 600 19.28 1.64 9.46
C TYR A 600 19.32 0.14 9.20
N MET A 601 19.03 -0.25 7.94
CA MET A 601 19.01 -1.65 7.51
C MET A 601 20.37 -2.17 7.02
N GLN A 602 21.40 -1.34 6.96
CA GLN A 602 22.73 -1.68 6.47
C GLN A 602 22.70 -2.35 5.08
N VAL A 603 21.92 -1.79 4.17
CA VAL A 603 21.85 -2.28 2.79
C VAL A 603 23.13 -1.95 2.01
N GLN A 604 23.38 -2.61 0.87
CA GLN A 604 24.61 -2.50 0.11
C GLN A 604 24.63 -1.28 -0.82
N GLY A 605 23.47 -0.77 -1.24
CA GLY A 605 23.44 0.38 -2.14
C GLY A 605 22.10 1.09 -2.21
N ILE A 606 22.12 2.28 -2.80
CA ILE A 606 20.93 3.04 -3.20
C ILE A 606 21.08 3.37 -4.68
N VAL A 607 20.03 3.09 -5.46
CA VAL A 607 19.97 3.38 -6.90
C VAL A 607 19.00 4.53 -7.11
N PHE A 608 19.51 5.72 -7.38
CA PHE A 608 18.68 6.91 -7.59
C PHE A 608 18.24 7.01 -9.05
N PRO A 609 16.93 6.98 -9.34
CA PRO A 609 16.45 7.27 -10.68
C PRO A 609 16.62 8.76 -11.00
N THR A 610 17.06 9.08 -12.21
CA THR A 610 17.18 10.46 -12.68
C THR A 610 15.89 10.99 -13.31
N GLU A 611 14.96 10.12 -13.59
CA GLU A 611 13.71 10.43 -14.28
C GLU A 611 12.51 9.88 -13.50
N VAL A 612 11.40 10.62 -13.55
CA VAL A 612 10.06 10.09 -13.26
C VAL A 612 9.61 9.36 -14.53
N ILE A 613 8.61 8.50 -14.43
CA ILE A 613 8.03 7.82 -15.60
C ILE A 613 7.70 8.84 -16.68
N HIS A 614 8.24 8.63 -17.86
CA HIS A 614 8.00 9.50 -19.01
C HIS A 614 6.55 9.36 -19.49
N LEU A 615 5.76 10.40 -19.25
CA LEU A 615 4.43 10.54 -19.80
C LEU A 615 4.47 11.55 -20.93
N PRO A 616 4.50 11.15 -22.21
CA PRO A 616 4.84 12.01 -23.36
C PRO A 616 3.89 13.20 -23.58
N HIS A 617 2.81 13.31 -22.82
CA HIS A 617 1.80 14.37 -22.94
C HIS A 617 1.86 15.44 -21.85
N LEU A 618 2.84 15.37 -20.95
CA LEU A 618 2.92 16.28 -19.82
C LEU A 618 4.02 17.30 -20.02
N GLU A 619 3.65 18.56 -20.31
CA GLU A 619 4.59 19.66 -20.56
C GLU A 619 5.54 19.95 -19.38
N ASN A 620 5.16 19.59 -18.14
CA ASN A 620 5.95 19.86 -16.94
C ASN A 620 6.78 18.64 -16.44
N TYR A 621 6.83 17.58 -17.21
CA TYR A 621 7.58 16.37 -16.86
C TYR A 621 9.09 16.67 -16.71
N GLU A 622 9.69 17.32 -17.71
CA GLU A 622 11.11 17.68 -17.67
C GLU A 622 11.48 18.56 -16.49
N LEU A 623 10.57 19.45 -16.07
CA LEU A 623 10.80 20.28 -14.89
C LEU A 623 10.96 19.45 -13.62
N ILE A 624 10.11 18.44 -13.43
CA ILE A 624 10.18 17.57 -12.24
C ILE A 624 11.49 16.77 -12.26
N SER A 625 11.83 16.15 -13.39
CA SER A 625 13.08 15.39 -13.54
C SER A 625 14.32 16.26 -13.29
N ASN A 626 14.36 17.49 -13.85
CA ASN A 626 15.44 18.45 -13.59
C ASN A 626 15.53 18.88 -12.12
N LEU A 627 14.40 19.03 -11.43
CA LEU A 627 14.37 19.33 -10.00
C LEU A 627 14.87 18.15 -9.17
N MET A 628 14.52 16.92 -9.56
CA MET A 628 15.01 15.70 -8.89
C MET A 628 16.53 15.61 -9.00
N GLU A 629 17.09 15.75 -10.19
CA GLU A 629 18.52 15.73 -10.44
C GLU A 629 19.26 16.84 -9.68
N THR A 630 18.72 18.08 -9.71
CA THR A 630 19.30 19.23 -8.99
C THR A 630 19.31 18.98 -7.47
N ASN A 631 18.23 18.43 -6.90
CA ASN A 631 18.17 18.13 -5.47
C ASN A 631 19.09 16.99 -5.06
N LEU A 632 19.20 15.96 -5.90
CA LEU A 632 20.11 14.87 -5.66
C LEU A 632 21.54 15.37 -5.64
N THR A 633 21.94 16.14 -6.66
CA THR A 633 23.27 16.77 -6.75
C THR A 633 23.60 17.63 -5.54
N ALA A 634 22.65 18.42 -5.05
CA ALA A 634 22.85 19.31 -3.91
C ALA A 634 23.00 18.58 -2.56
N ASN A 635 22.49 17.36 -2.44
CA ASN A 635 22.42 16.66 -1.16
C ASN A 635 23.29 15.42 -1.06
N ILE A 636 23.92 14.95 -2.13
CA ILE A 636 24.65 13.67 -2.15
C ILE A 636 25.79 13.60 -1.13
N ASP A 637 26.51 14.71 -0.93
CA ASP A 637 27.58 14.77 0.08
C ASP A 637 27.02 14.61 1.51
N LEU A 638 25.81 15.12 1.76
CA LEU A 638 25.12 14.93 3.04
C LEU A 638 24.63 13.49 3.20
N PHE A 639 24.19 12.85 2.10
CA PHE A 639 23.81 11.43 2.12
C PHE A 639 25.00 10.56 2.50
N ARG A 640 26.21 10.87 1.97
CA ARG A 640 27.46 10.20 2.34
C ARG A 640 27.79 10.27 3.83
N THR A 641 27.37 11.32 4.53
CA THR A 641 27.58 11.39 5.99
C THR A 641 26.70 10.43 6.78
N ARG A 642 25.69 9.85 6.17
CA ARG A 642 24.71 8.93 6.80
C ARG A 642 24.80 7.50 6.28
N PHE A 643 25.24 7.34 5.05
CA PHE A 643 25.30 6.06 4.36
C PHE A 643 26.63 5.94 3.60
N GLU A 644 27.46 4.95 4.01
CA GLU A 644 28.84 4.80 3.54
C GLU A 644 28.96 3.89 2.31
N ASN A 645 27.90 3.07 2.00
CA ASN A 645 27.91 2.13 0.89
C ASN A 645 27.55 2.80 -0.44
N ASP A 646 27.37 2.02 -1.49
CA ASP A 646 27.26 2.50 -2.86
C ASP A 646 26.04 3.41 -3.11
N LEU A 647 26.29 4.56 -3.72
CA LEU A 647 25.28 5.44 -4.29
C LEU A 647 25.35 5.37 -5.80
N LEU A 648 24.37 4.77 -6.43
CA LEU A 648 24.30 4.54 -7.87
C LEU A 648 23.28 5.47 -8.52
N LEU A 649 23.43 5.74 -9.83
CA LEU A 649 22.40 6.36 -10.65
C LEU A 649 21.74 5.35 -11.56
N SER A 650 20.44 5.47 -11.76
CA SER A 650 19.69 4.72 -12.78
C SER A 650 19.16 5.68 -13.84
N PHE A 651 19.33 5.30 -15.11
CA PHE A 651 18.80 6.00 -16.27
C PHE A 651 18.67 5.07 -17.48
N ASN A 652 17.82 5.48 -18.44
CA ASN A 652 17.54 4.71 -19.66
C ASN A 652 18.35 5.21 -20.85
N ILE A 653 18.70 6.48 -20.88
CA ILE A 653 19.40 7.14 -21.99
C ILE A 653 20.59 7.93 -21.45
N ILE A 654 21.76 7.78 -22.09
CA ILE A 654 22.92 8.61 -21.79
C ILE A 654 22.65 10.02 -22.35
N LYS A 655 22.45 10.98 -21.47
CA LYS A 655 22.31 12.39 -21.86
C LYS A 655 23.68 13.06 -21.88
N GLU A 656 23.98 13.82 -22.94
CA GLU A 656 25.09 14.76 -22.96
C GLU A 656 24.75 15.95 -22.02
N SER A 657 24.80 15.76 -20.71
CA SER A 657 24.59 16.85 -19.76
C SER A 657 25.84 17.15 -18.94
N ASP A 658 25.91 18.35 -18.39
CA ASP A 658 27.00 18.87 -17.58
C ASP A 658 27.05 18.11 -16.24
N ASN A 659 27.88 17.06 -16.20
CA ASN A 659 27.80 15.88 -15.39
C ASN A 659 28.34 16.03 -13.98
N SER A 660 27.91 17.02 -13.21
CA SER A 660 28.33 17.13 -11.80
C SER A 660 27.88 15.88 -10.99
N LEU A 661 26.66 15.42 -11.21
CA LEU A 661 26.09 14.25 -10.53
C LEU A 661 26.80 12.95 -10.89
N MET A 662 27.14 12.74 -12.16
CA MET A 662 27.88 11.55 -12.64
C MET A 662 29.24 11.41 -11.95
N ASN A 663 29.87 12.52 -11.59
CA ASN A 663 31.20 12.49 -10.96
C ASN A 663 31.18 12.10 -9.46
N ILE A 664 30.05 12.28 -8.77
CA ILE A 664 29.96 12.11 -7.31
C ILE A 664 29.34 10.79 -6.84
N VAL A 665 28.73 10.02 -7.76
CA VAL A 665 28.19 8.67 -7.47
C VAL A 665 29.25 7.59 -7.66
N ASP A 666 28.96 6.36 -7.22
CA ASP A 666 29.91 5.23 -7.25
C ASP A 666 29.79 4.38 -8.49
N GLY A 667 28.64 4.41 -9.18
CA GLY A 667 28.40 3.60 -10.38
C GLY A 667 27.02 3.87 -10.99
N TYR A 668 26.68 3.08 -12.00
CA TYR A 668 25.52 3.30 -12.83
C TYR A 668 24.74 2.00 -13.08
N LEU A 669 23.42 2.04 -12.93
CA LEU A 669 22.48 1.04 -13.42
C LEU A 669 21.82 1.59 -14.68
N ILE A 670 22.17 1.06 -15.85
CA ILE A 670 21.69 1.55 -17.14
C ILE A 670 20.73 0.54 -17.72
N THR A 671 19.47 0.97 -17.98
CA THR A 671 18.42 0.14 -18.57
C THR A 671 18.17 0.60 -19.99
N PRO A 672 18.87 0.03 -21.00
CA PRO A 672 18.78 0.53 -22.37
C PRO A 672 17.43 0.18 -23.01
N SER A 673 16.86 1.16 -23.72
CA SER A 673 15.71 0.98 -24.60
C SER A 673 16.20 0.97 -26.04
N ILE A 674 16.45 -0.23 -26.57
CA ILE A 674 17.06 -0.42 -27.90
C ILE A 674 16.00 -0.84 -28.91
N ASN A 675 15.97 -0.18 -30.06
CA ASN A 675 15.23 -0.65 -31.22
C ASN A 675 16.10 -1.64 -32.01
N PHE A 676 15.71 -2.93 -31.95
CA PHE A 676 16.45 -4.02 -32.59
C PHE A 676 16.07 -4.24 -34.06
N ILE A 677 15.12 -3.50 -34.62
CA ILE A 677 14.57 -3.71 -35.96
C ILE A 677 15.05 -2.65 -36.94
N ASP A 678 14.94 -1.39 -36.58
CA ASP A 678 15.25 -0.25 -37.47
C ASP A 678 15.95 0.92 -36.73
N GLY A 679 16.58 0.61 -35.55
CA GLY A 679 17.37 1.57 -34.79
C GLY A 679 18.80 1.79 -35.37
N ASP A 680 19.55 2.66 -34.73
CA ASP A 680 20.90 3.07 -35.14
C ASP A 680 21.95 1.95 -34.99
N TYR A 681 21.70 0.91 -34.16
CA TYR A 681 22.68 -0.13 -33.83
C TYR A 681 22.35 -1.50 -34.47
N VAL A 682 21.37 -1.58 -35.37
CA VAL A 682 20.88 -2.85 -35.92
C VAL A 682 21.97 -3.63 -36.64
N GLY A 683 22.25 -4.87 -36.15
CA GLY A 683 23.11 -5.87 -36.75
C GLY A 683 22.35 -7.04 -37.36
N ASP A 684 23.08 -8.11 -37.74
CA ASP A 684 22.49 -9.31 -38.33
C ASP A 684 21.71 -10.17 -37.31
N SER A 685 21.87 -9.89 -35.99
CA SER A 685 21.19 -10.57 -34.88
C SER A 685 20.91 -9.61 -33.72
N TYR A 686 20.00 -9.98 -32.81
CA TYR A 686 19.74 -9.21 -31.56
C TYR A 686 21.00 -9.13 -30.69
N GLU A 687 21.83 -10.20 -30.64
CA GLU A 687 23.11 -10.18 -29.95
C GLU A 687 24.09 -9.15 -30.53
N GLU A 688 24.20 -9.10 -31.83
CA GLU A 688 25.08 -8.15 -32.54
C GLU A 688 24.57 -6.71 -32.30
N THR A 689 23.27 -6.49 -32.42
CA THR A 689 22.64 -5.18 -32.14
C THR A 689 22.94 -4.72 -30.74
N PHE A 690 22.72 -5.58 -29.73
CA PHE A 690 23.03 -5.24 -28.34
C PHE A 690 24.53 -5.01 -28.11
N GLY A 691 25.37 -5.85 -28.73
CA GLY A 691 26.82 -5.73 -28.68
C GLY A 691 27.35 -4.41 -29.29
N THR A 692 26.78 -3.99 -30.43
CA THR A 692 27.12 -2.70 -31.07
C THR A 692 26.74 -1.52 -30.16
N TYR A 693 25.54 -1.56 -29.55
CA TYR A 693 25.15 -0.57 -28.55
C TYR A 693 26.11 -0.52 -27.36
N LEU A 694 26.53 -1.67 -26.83
CA LEU A 694 27.50 -1.72 -25.74
C LEU A 694 28.85 -1.10 -26.14
N GLU A 695 29.31 -1.34 -27.35
CA GLU A 695 30.65 -0.88 -27.83
C GLU A 695 30.63 0.60 -28.26
N GLU A 696 29.58 1.05 -28.96
CA GLU A 696 29.53 2.37 -29.57
C GLU A 696 28.99 3.45 -28.62
N GLU A 697 28.07 3.08 -27.70
CA GLU A 697 27.41 4.00 -26.79
C GLU A 697 27.89 3.86 -25.35
N LEU A 698 27.85 2.65 -24.77
CA LEU A 698 28.14 2.47 -23.34
C LEU A 698 29.63 2.37 -23.02
N TYR A 699 30.46 1.77 -23.91
CA TYR A 699 31.88 1.66 -23.63
C TYR A 699 32.59 3.03 -23.62
N PRO A 700 32.32 3.98 -24.54
CA PRO A 700 32.83 5.34 -24.44
C PRO A 700 32.42 6.04 -23.13
N PHE A 701 31.17 5.89 -22.71
CA PHE A 701 30.70 6.40 -21.42
C PHE A 701 31.48 5.78 -20.25
N TYR A 702 31.58 4.44 -20.20
CA TYR A 702 32.38 3.76 -19.17
C TYR A 702 33.83 4.26 -19.18
N ASN A 703 34.41 4.40 -20.36
CA ASN A 703 35.83 4.81 -20.50
C ASN A 703 36.04 6.26 -20.03
N GLN A 704 35.06 7.12 -20.14
CA GLN A 704 35.08 8.48 -19.60
C GLN A 704 34.91 8.48 -18.08
N GLN A 705 33.96 7.72 -17.54
CA GLN A 705 33.58 7.76 -16.13
C GLN A 705 34.48 6.88 -15.24
N GLN A 706 34.99 5.76 -15.74
CA GLN A 706 35.84 4.77 -15.03
C GLN A 706 35.20 4.24 -13.74
N LYS A 707 33.87 4.07 -13.73
CA LYS A 707 33.07 3.58 -12.61
C LYS A 707 32.30 2.31 -12.97
N PRO A 708 31.92 1.47 -11.98
CA PRO A 708 31.11 0.28 -12.22
C PRO A 708 29.83 0.59 -13.03
N VAL A 709 29.58 -0.23 -14.05
CA VAL A 709 28.34 -0.20 -14.85
C VAL A 709 27.63 -1.53 -14.68
N PHE A 710 26.34 -1.43 -14.35
CA PHE A 710 25.41 -2.52 -14.27
C PHE A 710 24.35 -2.35 -15.35
N ILE A 711 23.89 -3.44 -15.96
CA ILE A 711 22.88 -3.41 -17.03
C ILE A 711 21.53 -3.83 -16.46
N GLY A 712 20.55 -2.97 -16.61
CA GLY A 712 19.15 -3.27 -16.37
C GLY A 712 18.53 -3.94 -17.61
N LEU A 713 17.81 -5.03 -17.42
CA LEU A 713 17.04 -5.69 -18.48
C LEU A 713 15.56 -5.49 -18.22
N ASP A 714 14.89 -4.72 -19.06
CA ASP A 714 13.44 -4.48 -19.02
C ASP A 714 12.84 -4.86 -20.38
N PHE A 715 12.44 -6.11 -20.52
CA PHE A 715 11.83 -6.64 -21.75
C PHE A 715 10.46 -7.25 -21.39
N PRO A 716 9.35 -6.51 -21.57
CA PRO A 716 8.02 -7.06 -21.41
C PRO A 716 7.75 -8.14 -22.46
N SER A 717 6.98 -9.17 -22.08
CA SER A 717 6.60 -10.25 -22.98
C SER A 717 5.43 -9.87 -23.87
N ILE A 718 5.63 -8.88 -24.72
CA ILE A 718 4.64 -8.29 -25.63
C ILE A 718 5.15 -8.34 -27.06
N SER A 719 4.25 -8.63 -28.01
CA SER A 719 4.57 -8.52 -29.44
C SER A 719 4.99 -7.09 -29.77
N GLY A 720 6.14 -6.96 -30.43
CA GLY A 720 6.71 -5.66 -30.79
C GLY A 720 7.73 -5.10 -29.78
N VAL A 721 8.04 -5.84 -28.70
CA VAL A 721 9.06 -5.45 -27.70
C VAL A 721 10.42 -5.15 -28.33
N GLN A 722 10.76 -5.79 -29.45
CA GLN A 722 11.98 -5.59 -30.21
C GLN A 722 12.11 -4.20 -30.84
N ASN A 723 11.05 -3.38 -30.86
CA ASN A 723 11.10 -2.00 -31.34
C ASN A 723 11.63 -0.99 -30.28
N GLY A 724 11.97 -1.48 -29.07
CA GLY A 724 12.42 -0.62 -27.97
C GLY A 724 11.29 0.15 -27.26
N CYS A 725 10.07 0.08 -27.77
CA CYS A 725 8.85 0.63 -27.19
C CYS A 725 7.63 -0.11 -27.77
N ILE A 726 6.46 0.10 -27.20
CA ILE A 726 5.22 -0.49 -27.69
C ILE A 726 4.38 0.58 -28.38
N THR A 727 4.09 0.39 -29.66
CA THR A 727 3.29 1.35 -30.43
C THR A 727 1.79 1.15 -30.15
N VAL A 728 1.13 2.18 -29.66
CA VAL A 728 -0.32 2.24 -29.42
C VAL A 728 -0.85 3.51 -30.07
N GLU A 729 -1.79 3.41 -30.99
CA GLU A 729 -2.41 4.55 -31.69
C GLU A 729 -1.36 5.57 -32.24
N ASP A 730 -0.32 5.09 -32.88
CA ASP A 730 0.82 5.85 -33.42
C ASP A 730 1.74 6.51 -32.36
N GLN A 731 1.60 6.14 -31.09
CA GLN A 731 2.49 6.56 -30.01
C GLN A 731 3.39 5.43 -29.57
N CYS A 732 4.67 5.76 -29.36
CA CYS A 732 5.67 4.86 -28.82
C CYS A 732 5.63 4.96 -27.28
N LEU A 733 5.08 3.95 -26.60
CA LEU A 733 5.02 3.88 -25.15
C LEU A 733 6.24 3.14 -24.60
N GLU A 734 6.89 3.72 -23.63
CA GLU A 734 7.97 3.08 -22.88
C GLU A 734 7.45 1.85 -22.11
N PHE A 735 8.32 0.86 -21.91
CA PHE A 735 7.95 -0.39 -21.27
C PHE A 735 7.40 -0.20 -19.86
N GLU A 736 7.93 0.75 -19.12
CA GLU A 736 7.44 1.10 -17.79
C GLU A 736 5.98 1.60 -17.79
N VAL A 737 5.59 2.38 -18.78
CA VAL A 737 4.21 2.85 -18.96
C VAL A 737 3.28 1.67 -19.25
N VAL A 738 3.72 0.75 -20.12
CA VAL A 738 2.96 -0.46 -20.50
C VAL A 738 2.73 -1.36 -19.29
N ASN A 739 3.72 -1.53 -18.42
CA ASN A 739 3.63 -2.33 -17.21
C ASN A 739 2.61 -1.78 -16.19
N LYS A 740 2.23 -0.49 -16.30
CA LYS A 740 1.28 0.19 -15.39
C LYS A 740 -0.13 0.35 -15.96
N LEU A 741 -0.36 -0.06 -17.22
CA LEU A 741 -1.68 0.01 -17.81
C LEU A 741 -2.68 -0.89 -17.08
N ASP A 742 -3.91 -0.40 -16.98
CA ASP A 742 -4.98 -1.19 -16.39
C ASP A 742 -5.28 -2.45 -17.20
N LEU A 743 -5.80 -3.43 -16.49
CA LEU A 743 -6.05 -4.78 -17.00
C LEU A 743 -6.94 -4.85 -18.24
N ALA A 744 -7.98 -4.00 -18.28
CA ALA A 744 -8.92 -4.00 -19.41
C ALA A 744 -8.24 -3.47 -20.67
N THR A 745 -7.41 -2.44 -20.51
CA THR A 745 -6.60 -1.86 -21.59
C THR A 745 -5.54 -2.85 -22.03
N ALA A 746 -4.78 -3.45 -21.12
CA ALA A 746 -3.75 -4.41 -21.43
C ALA A 746 -4.28 -5.67 -22.16
N ARG A 747 -5.41 -6.24 -21.72
CA ARG A 747 -6.05 -7.40 -22.34
C ARG A 747 -6.45 -7.19 -23.79
N ASN A 748 -6.93 -6.00 -24.11
CA ASN A 748 -7.51 -5.71 -25.43
C ASN A 748 -6.47 -5.15 -26.41
N THR A 749 -5.34 -4.66 -25.91
CA THR A 749 -4.35 -3.93 -26.71
C THR A 749 -3.12 -4.76 -27.05
N PHE A 750 -2.70 -5.66 -26.15
CA PHE A 750 -1.44 -6.36 -26.27
C PHE A 750 -1.61 -7.87 -26.43
N SER A 751 -0.85 -8.44 -27.35
CA SER A 751 -0.66 -9.90 -27.44
C SER A 751 0.63 -10.29 -26.73
N VAL A 752 0.55 -11.35 -25.92
CA VAL A 752 1.71 -11.89 -25.20
C VAL A 752 2.68 -12.56 -26.17
N ASP A 753 3.98 -12.30 -26.01
CA ASP A 753 5.06 -12.87 -26.81
C ASP A 753 6.25 -13.26 -25.90
N PHE A 754 6.25 -14.49 -25.44
CA PHE A 754 7.33 -15.02 -24.62
C PHE A 754 8.59 -15.32 -25.41
N THR A 755 8.47 -15.59 -26.70
CA THR A 755 9.61 -15.90 -27.57
C THR A 755 10.51 -14.69 -27.69
N SER A 756 9.94 -13.53 -28.06
CA SER A 756 10.71 -12.29 -28.17
C SER A 756 11.37 -11.91 -26.84
N GLN A 757 10.68 -12.08 -25.70
CA GLN A 757 11.29 -11.82 -24.40
C GLN A 757 12.51 -12.71 -24.14
N VAL A 758 12.39 -14.03 -24.42
CA VAL A 758 13.47 -15.00 -24.22
C VAL A 758 14.67 -14.68 -25.14
N GLU A 759 14.41 -14.41 -26.40
CA GLU A 759 15.45 -14.11 -27.39
C GLU A 759 16.22 -12.84 -27.07
N LEU A 760 15.52 -11.76 -26.69
CA LEU A 760 16.14 -10.48 -26.32
C LEU A 760 16.97 -10.59 -25.04
N ILE A 761 16.43 -11.25 -24.00
CA ILE A 761 17.18 -11.48 -22.75
C ILE A 761 18.43 -12.32 -23.04
N HIS A 762 18.31 -13.42 -23.81
CA HIS A 762 19.45 -14.26 -24.17
C HIS A 762 20.50 -13.51 -24.99
N ALA A 763 20.07 -12.71 -25.96
CA ALA A 763 20.95 -11.88 -26.77
C ALA A 763 21.71 -10.84 -25.90
N ALA A 764 21.03 -10.21 -24.94
CA ALA A 764 21.67 -9.31 -24.00
C ALA A 764 22.74 -10.02 -23.15
N PHE A 765 22.43 -11.20 -22.61
CA PHE A 765 23.42 -12.01 -21.88
C PHE A 765 24.61 -12.40 -22.73
N SER A 766 24.38 -12.84 -23.97
CA SER A 766 25.43 -13.23 -24.91
C SER A 766 26.36 -12.09 -25.26
N ALA A 767 25.82 -10.87 -25.47
CA ALA A 767 26.60 -9.67 -25.72
C ALA A 767 27.39 -9.24 -24.48
N ILE A 768 26.74 -9.20 -23.30
CA ILE A 768 27.41 -8.84 -22.04
C ILE A 768 28.52 -9.83 -21.67
N ASN A 769 28.34 -11.12 -21.95
CA ASN A 769 29.34 -12.16 -21.73
C ASN A 769 30.71 -11.82 -22.37
N LYS A 770 30.72 -11.19 -23.54
CA LYS A 770 31.90 -10.77 -24.26
C LYS A 770 32.63 -9.56 -23.68
N THR A 771 31.99 -8.82 -22.77
CA THR A 771 32.57 -7.63 -22.14
C THR A 771 33.33 -7.95 -20.87
N SER A 772 34.32 -7.17 -20.48
CA SER A 772 35.05 -7.31 -19.21
C SER A 772 34.79 -6.18 -18.23
N TRP A 773 34.15 -5.11 -18.68
CA TRP A 773 33.96 -3.87 -17.91
C TRP A 773 32.58 -3.78 -17.23
N ILE A 774 31.58 -4.51 -17.73
CA ILE A 774 30.25 -4.62 -17.08
C ILE A 774 30.39 -5.45 -15.80
N LYS A 775 29.79 -4.96 -14.69
CA LYS A 775 29.92 -5.53 -13.36
C LYS A 775 28.69 -6.28 -12.86
N GLY A 776 27.60 -6.26 -13.60
CA GLY A 776 26.40 -7.02 -13.24
C GLY A 776 25.20 -6.78 -14.14
N ILE A 777 24.16 -7.57 -13.87
CA ILE A 777 22.90 -7.57 -14.60
C ILE A 777 21.75 -7.59 -13.59
N ILE A 778 20.78 -6.69 -13.75
CA ILE A 778 19.55 -6.61 -12.94
C ILE A 778 18.35 -6.74 -13.87
N SER A 779 17.53 -7.78 -13.70
CA SER A 779 16.26 -7.89 -14.43
C SER A 779 15.16 -7.10 -13.72
N HIS A 780 14.48 -6.24 -14.45
CA HIS A 780 13.39 -5.41 -13.91
C HIS A 780 12.04 -6.12 -13.88
N GLY A 781 11.12 -5.63 -13.06
CA GLY A 781 9.71 -6.00 -13.07
C GLY A 781 9.35 -7.31 -12.37
N TYR A 782 10.25 -7.91 -11.57
CA TYR A 782 9.97 -9.16 -10.87
C TYR A 782 8.77 -9.04 -9.91
N ASN A 783 7.71 -9.83 -10.15
CA ASN A 783 6.50 -9.80 -9.33
C ASN A 783 6.65 -10.74 -8.11
N PRO A 784 6.61 -10.22 -6.87
CA PRO A 784 6.76 -11.05 -5.67
C PRO A 784 5.54 -11.91 -5.35
N GLN A 785 4.32 -11.54 -5.78
CA GLN A 785 3.09 -12.24 -5.41
C GLN A 785 2.90 -13.55 -6.16
N VAL A 786 3.18 -13.58 -7.44
CA VAL A 786 2.74 -14.67 -8.31
C VAL A 786 3.69 -14.92 -9.47
N ALA A 787 3.88 -16.19 -9.80
CA ALA A 787 4.44 -16.60 -11.07
C ALA A 787 3.33 -16.51 -12.13
N ILE A 788 3.45 -15.57 -13.06
CA ILE A 788 2.45 -15.33 -14.11
C ILE A 788 3.08 -15.33 -15.49
N MET A 789 2.28 -15.75 -16.47
CA MET A 789 2.64 -15.73 -17.88
C MET A 789 1.87 -14.59 -18.56
N ASP A 790 2.12 -13.37 -18.15
CA ASP A 790 1.45 -12.16 -18.64
C ASP A 790 2.36 -11.33 -19.56
N HIS A 791 1.91 -10.15 -19.93
CA HIS A 791 2.64 -9.23 -20.82
C HIS A 791 3.79 -8.45 -20.12
N SER A 792 3.92 -8.52 -18.79
CA SER A 792 4.89 -7.72 -18.03
C SER A 792 6.33 -8.15 -18.25
N SER A 793 7.27 -7.34 -17.78
CA SER A 793 8.71 -7.65 -17.76
C SER A 793 9.09 -8.73 -16.74
N SER A 794 8.17 -9.07 -15.81
CA SER A 794 8.43 -10.15 -14.85
C SER A 794 8.81 -11.44 -15.55
N VAL A 795 9.90 -12.03 -15.14
CA VAL A 795 10.34 -13.33 -15.67
C VAL A 795 9.82 -14.50 -14.85
N ARG A 796 9.29 -14.25 -13.67
CA ARG A 796 8.81 -15.30 -12.76
C ARG A 796 7.64 -16.08 -13.36
N GLY A 797 7.84 -17.39 -13.55
CA GLY A 797 6.84 -18.27 -14.14
C GLY A 797 6.74 -18.25 -15.67
N LYS A 798 7.62 -17.49 -16.34
CA LYS A 798 7.71 -17.43 -17.79
C LYS A 798 8.87 -18.27 -18.32
N PRO A 799 8.87 -18.62 -19.62
CA PRO A 799 10.00 -19.36 -20.23
C PRO A 799 11.35 -18.68 -20.07
N SER A 800 11.37 -17.34 -20.03
CA SER A 800 12.57 -16.52 -19.81
C SER A 800 13.30 -16.82 -18.50
N VAL A 801 12.64 -17.40 -17.49
CA VAL A 801 13.32 -17.82 -16.24
C VAL A 801 14.41 -18.84 -16.51
N GLY A 802 14.25 -19.69 -17.55
CA GLY A 802 15.26 -20.66 -17.97
C GLY A 802 16.56 -20.01 -18.47
N VAL A 803 16.47 -18.79 -19.02
CA VAL A 803 17.66 -18.03 -19.45
C VAL A 803 18.46 -17.61 -18.21
N PHE A 804 17.80 -17.09 -17.18
CA PHE A 804 18.49 -16.71 -15.94
C PHE A 804 19.10 -17.92 -15.21
N TRP A 805 18.35 -19.03 -15.13
CA TRP A 805 18.86 -20.30 -14.59
C TRP A 805 20.14 -20.79 -15.31
N TYR A 806 20.22 -20.59 -16.63
CA TYR A 806 21.39 -20.96 -17.41
C TYR A 806 22.57 -20.00 -17.21
N TRP A 807 22.32 -18.66 -17.24
CA TRP A 807 23.37 -17.66 -17.27
C TRP A 807 23.92 -17.26 -15.89
N TYR A 808 23.07 -17.02 -14.90
CA TYR A 808 23.51 -16.46 -13.61
C TYR A 808 24.56 -17.29 -12.90
N PRO A 809 24.37 -18.60 -12.66
CA PRO A 809 25.38 -19.40 -11.94
C PRO A 809 26.70 -19.51 -12.72
N ARG A 810 26.67 -19.52 -14.06
CA ARG A 810 27.86 -19.64 -14.92
C ARG A 810 28.64 -18.35 -14.99
N LEU A 811 27.98 -17.19 -15.06
CA LEU A 811 28.66 -15.89 -15.01
C LEU A 811 29.38 -15.66 -13.67
N GLN A 812 28.89 -16.25 -12.59
CA GLN A 812 29.53 -16.20 -11.27
C GLN A 812 30.59 -17.29 -11.03
N GLY A 813 30.79 -18.21 -11.98
CA GLY A 813 31.69 -19.34 -11.83
C GLY A 813 31.21 -20.40 -10.80
N ILE A 814 29.91 -20.43 -10.48
CA ILE A 814 29.31 -21.40 -9.55
C ILE A 814 29.08 -22.76 -10.25
N GLU A 815 28.71 -22.72 -11.52
CA GLU A 815 28.52 -23.89 -12.39
C GLU A 815 29.39 -23.78 -13.66
N GLU A 816 29.85 -24.93 -14.18
CA GLU A 816 30.60 -25.02 -15.46
C GLU A 816 29.71 -24.97 -16.70
#